data_3aa89c6a62a6c6b5be03ffe2ccf2803f
#
_entry.id   3aa89c6a62a6c6b5be03ffe2ccf2803f
#
_cell.length_a   1.000
_cell.length_b   1.000
_cell.length_c   1.000
_cell.angle_alpha   90.00
_cell.angle_beta   90.00
_cell.angle_gamma   90.00
#
_symmetry.space_group_name_H-M   'P 1'
#
loop_
_entity.id
_entity.type
_entity.pdbx_description
1 polymer ?
#
loop_
_entity_poly.entity_id
_entity_poly.type
_entity_poly.pdbx_seq_one_letter_code
_entity_poly.pdbx_strand_id
1 'polypeptide(L)'
;MTSWDGGTVDEREYLIVRGTVQQIVYYNDENGYAVLRLAAENGAEVTATGTFPNIGLGEEVILTGCWVTHPTYGEQFATEAFERRLPTSVRGIAEYLGSGLIRGIGPRLAAKIAEKFGEDTFDILMHEPERLSELRGITDRKAKEIGRQFTEQSEMRLLMDFLSEHGLPVALTPLLYKRLHDSAIDALCENPYLLCDPYYDVDFKLADGLAMELGLSLLSDERVDAGILYTLTFNLNNGHTFIPVEKLLYAVCMLLSDDDVVVDEDRALHGIARLEEKGRLVREHIAGRDAVYLRDMHDAEAYLAEMLGYMAERNYEYDFDVDELLSALLESSEFTFSEKQQLAISTAARNGLVILTGGPGTGKTTTVRGILQVFEALGLDTLLAAPTGRAAKRLSDLTGMEAKTIHRLLEAGFAGGGRTVFARSVTNPLECDAVILDEVSMVDITLMQALINALPHGARLVLVGDADQLPPVGPGNFLRDLITSHRVPTIQLTEIFRQAQQSDIVMNAHAVNAGEMPRPSGADGDFFIMKRADPASVIETVAQLCAQRLPKHYGFTPAQIQVLSPAKRHGSGTIPLNRRLQEALNPPSESKLEKRFGDTIFREGDRVMQVRNNYDIVWEKQGDDEQGTGVFNGDVGEIIRIFPQQECMVIRFDDRIATYTFDMLNELELAYAVTVHKSQGSEFDAVVLALSDGLPRKLLTRNILYTAITRAKRLLVIVGSQDVVAYMVNNNQKGRRYSALKARLRLAETQ
;
A
#
# COMPACT_ATOMS: atom_id res chain seq x y z
N MET A 1 5.42 -33.21 33.07
CA MET A 1 6.71 -33.93 33.22
C MET A 1 7.05 -34.55 31.88
N THR A 2 7.77 -33.83 31.04
CA THR A 2 8.57 -34.36 29.91
C THR A 2 9.69 -33.36 29.71
N SER A 3 10.89 -33.86 29.82
CA SER A 3 12.20 -33.24 29.86
C SER A 3 12.46 -32.31 28.66
N TRP A 4 12.88 -31.11 28.95
CA TRP A 4 13.60 -30.26 28.01
C TRP A 4 15.05 -30.81 27.92
N ASP A 5 15.40 -31.34 26.77
CA ASP A 5 16.80 -31.60 26.42
C ASP A 5 17.52 -30.27 26.21
N GLY A 6 18.53 -30.04 27.04
CA GLY A 6 19.43 -28.89 26.91
C GLY A 6 20.25 -28.98 25.64
N GLY A 7 19.90 -28.13 24.65
CA GLY A 7 20.83 -27.79 23.58
C GLY A 7 22.01 -27.02 24.17
N THR A 8 23.19 -27.53 23.97
CA THR A 8 24.49 -26.92 24.31
C THR A 8 24.52 -25.49 23.77
N VAL A 9 24.59 -24.51 24.65
CA VAL A 9 25.03 -23.14 24.34
C VAL A 9 26.47 -23.31 23.84
N ASP A 10 26.68 -23.07 22.57
CA ASP A 10 28.02 -22.97 21.97
C ASP A 10 28.67 -21.74 22.64
N GLU A 11 29.61 -21.95 23.53
CA GLU A 11 30.47 -20.91 24.13
C GLU A 11 31.35 -20.34 23.01
N ARG A 12 30.83 -19.43 22.17
CA ARG A 12 31.62 -18.66 21.23
C ARG A 12 32.43 -17.66 22.03
N GLU A 13 33.73 -17.79 21.93
CA GLU A 13 34.65 -16.83 22.54
C GLU A 13 34.56 -15.51 21.77
N TYR A 14 33.93 -14.51 22.39
CA TYR A 14 33.82 -13.17 21.82
C TYR A 14 35.21 -12.50 21.90
N LEU A 15 35.68 -12.05 20.76
CA LEU A 15 36.92 -11.33 20.60
C LEU A 15 36.66 -9.87 20.27
N ILE A 16 37.63 -9.02 20.61
CA ILE A 16 37.59 -7.60 20.30
C ILE A 16 38.64 -7.32 19.23
N VAL A 17 38.20 -6.73 18.11
CA VAL A 17 39.08 -6.23 17.05
C VAL A 17 38.99 -4.72 16.99
N ARG A 18 40.14 -4.02 17.07
CA ARG A 18 40.24 -2.58 16.92
C ARG A 18 40.97 -2.26 15.64
N GLY A 19 40.46 -1.31 14.87
CA GLY A 19 41.06 -0.95 13.59
C GLY A 19 40.43 0.23 12.91
N THR A 20 41.02 0.69 11.83
CA THR A 20 40.54 1.80 11.02
C THR A 20 39.95 1.24 9.73
N VAL A 21 38.80 1.74 9.30
CA VAL A 21 38.13 1.36 8.06
C VAL A 21 38.93 1.86 6.86
N GLN A 22 39.54 0.93 6.12
CA GLN A 22 40.31 1.27 4.91
C GLN A 22 39.50 1.19 3.64
N GLN A 23 38.54 0.26 3.60
CA GLN A 23 37.67 0.07 2.43
C GLN A 23 36.35 -0.51 2.85
N ILE A 24 35.27 0.02 2.24
CA ILE A 24 33.93 -0.56 2.28
C ILE A 24 33.80 -1.41 1.01
N VAL A 25 33.84 -2.74 1.20
CA VAL A 25 33.76 -3.70 0.09
C VAL A 25 32.32 -3.85 -0.39
N TYR A 26 31.38 -3.82 0.55
CA TYR A 26 29.94 -3.89 0.32
C TYR A 26 29.22 -3.09 1.39
N TYR A 27 28.16 -2.40 1.01
CA TYR A 27 27.26 -1.68 1.92
C TYR A 27 25.80 -1.80 1.46
N ASN A 28 24.90 -2.08 2.38
CA ASN A 28 23.47 -2.11 2.13
C ASN A 28 22.82 -0.94 2.89
N ASP A 29 22.33 0.04 2.16
CA ASP A 29 21.74 1.27 2.70
C ASP A 29 20.45 1.04 3.51
N GLU A 30 19.74 -0.07 3.28
CA GLU A 30 18.46 -0.34 3.95
C GLU A 30 18.63 -0.86 5.39
N ASN A 31 19.62 -1.74 5.60
CA ASN A 31 19.79 -2.41 6.89
C ASN A 31 21.17 -2.16 7.51
N GLY A 32 22.00 -1.33 6.87
CA GLY A 32 23.35 -1.02 7.33
C GLY A 32 24.33 -2.20 7.30
N TYR A 33 23.98 -3.35 6.68
CA TYR A 33 24.90 -4.47 6.58
C TYR A 33 26.06 -4.13 5.65
N ALA A 34 27.29 -4.33 6.15
CA ALA A 34 28.47 -4.06 5.37
C ALA A 34 29.54 -5.15 5.47
N VAL A 35 30.40 -5.17 4.46
CA VAL A 35 31.66 -5.90 4.46
C VAL A 35 32.79 -4.87 4.41
N LEU A 36 33.56 -4.79 5.49
CA LEU A 36 34.60 -3.79 5.69
C LEU A 36 35.98 -4.44 5.63
N ARG A 37 36.97 -3.72 5.08
CA ARG A 37 38.37 -3.99 5.31
C ARG A 37 38.96 -3.02 6.30
N LEU A 38 39.51 -3.54 7.37
CA LEU A 38 40.08 -2.78 8.47
C LEU A 38 41.59 -2.98 8.52
N ALA A 39 42.31 -1.90 8.81
CA ALA A 39 43.65 -2.00 9.33
C ALA A 39 43.58 -2.14 10.85
N ALA A 40 43.82 -3.33 11.38
CA ALA A 40 43.84 -3.53 12.81
C ALA A 40 45.07 -2.86 13.46
N GLU A 41 44.99 -2.53 14.75
CA GLU A 41 46.09 -1.90 15.50
C GLU A 41 47.40 -2.71 15.46
N ASN A 42 47.32 -4.03 15.31
CA ASN A 42 48.44 -4.92 15.17
C ASN A 42 49.07 -4.98 13.75
N GLY A 43 48.56 -4.13 12.84
CA GLY A 43 49.01 -4.06 11.43
C GLY A 43 48.42 -5.14 10.51
N ALA A 44 47.54 -6.00 11.00
CA ALA A 44 46.85 -7.01 10.17
C ALA A 44 45.67 -6.39 9.42
N GLU A 45 45.41 -6.87 8.20
CA GLU A 45 44.22 -6.57 7.45
C GLU A 45 43.11 -7.54 7.86
N VAL A 46 41.98 -7.02 8.35
CA VAL A 46 40.84 -7.80 8.82
C VAL A 46 39.62 -7.50 7.93
N THR A 47 38.99 -8.55 7.42
CA THR A 47 37.67 -8.43 6.78
C THR A 47 36.61 -8.63 7.84
N ALA A 48 35.84 -7.58 8.12
CA ALA A 48 34.73 -7.62 9.07
C ALA A 48 33.38 -7.60 8.33
N THR A 49 32.44 -8.37 8.84
CA THR A 49 31.05 -8.42 8.33
C THR A 49 30.10 -8.18 9.47
N GLY A 50 29.04 -7.40 9.23
CA GLY A 50 28.05 -7.08 10.26
C GLY A 50 27.16 -5.91 9.84
N THR A 51 26.35 -5.44 10.76
CA THR A 51 25.53 -4.24 10.56
C THR A 51 26.30 -3.04 11.07
N PHE A 52 26.68 -2.15 10.15
CA PHE A 52 27.45 -0.92 10.42
C PHE A 52 26.73 0.26 9.80
N PRO A 53 25.66 0.77 10.41
CA PRO A 53 24.88 1.87 9.83
C PRO A 53 25.80 3.07 9.54
N ASN A 54 25.79 3.55 8.30
CA ASN A 54 26.51 4.76 7.86
C ASN A 54 28.00 4.81 8.19
N ILE A 55 28.69 3.68 8.09
CA ILE A 55 30.15 3.61 8.33
C ILE A 55 30.90 4.33 7.21
N GLY A 56 31.92 5.11 7.58
CA GLY A 56 32.75 5.89 6.67
C GLY A 56 34.19 5.37 6.57
N LEU A 57 34.85 5.73 5.47
CA LEU A 57 36.30 5.48 5.33
C LEU A 57 37.08 6.33 6.35
N GLY A 58 38.12 5.75 6.96
CA GLY A 58 38.98 6.40 7.94
C GLY A 58 38.42 6.39 9.37
N GLU A 59 37.20 5.87 9.60
CA GLU A 59 36.66 5.74 10.96
C GLU A 59 37.43 4.66 11.76
N GLU A 60 37.66 4.95 13.03
CA GLU A 60 38.19 3.99 13.98
C GLU A 60 37.04 3.19 14.60
N VAL A 61 37.11 1.87 14.56
CA VAL A 61 36.08 0.97 15.06
C VAL A 61 36.62 -0.02 16.06
N ILE A 62 35.83 -0.32 17.07
CA ILE A 62 36.03 -1.39 18.03
C ILE A 62 34.93 -2.40 17.77
N LEU A 63 35.31 -3.57 17.25
CA LEU A 63 34.34 -4.62 16.89
C LEU A 63 34.38 -5.72 17.95
N THR A 64 33.18 -6.14 18.37
CA THR A 64 33.01 -7.33 19.23
C THR A 64 32.30 -8.40 18.41
N GLY A 65 32.88 -9.60 18.33
CA GLY A 65 32.35 -10.68 17.51
C GLY A 65 33.20 -11.91 17.52
N CYS A 66 33.03 -12.75 16.53
CA CYS A 66 33.79 -14.00 16.39
C CYS A 66 34.33 -14.20 14.97
N TRP A 67 35.43 -14.98 14.85
CA TRP A 67 35.94 -15.38 13.55
C TRP A 67 35.06 -16.47 12.93
N VAL A 68 34.67 -16.27 11.67
CA VAL A 68 33.92 -17.23 10.88
C VAL A 68 34.62 -17.49 9.55
N THR A 69 34.58 -18.74 9.07
CA THR A 69 35.14 -19.08 7.77
C THR A 69 34.03 -19.10 6.72
N HIS A 70 34.06 -18.13 5.80
CA HIS A 70 33.13 -18.13 4.67
C HIS A 70 33.61 -19.07 3.57
N PRO A 71 32.76 -19.94 3.00
CA PRO A 71 33.17 -20.95 2.01
C PRO A 71 33.89 -20.39 0.78
N THR A 72 33.58 -19.15 0.40
CA THR A 72 34.10 -18.50 -0.83
C THR A 72 35.15 -17.41 -0.52
N TYR A 73 35.00 -16.70 0.62
CA TYR A 73 35.77 -15.49 0.92
C TYR A 73 36.80 -15.66 2.05
N GLY A 74 36.93 -16.87 2.62
CA GLY A 74 37.91 -17.16 3.66
C GLY A 74 37.50 -16.69 5.05
N GLU A 75 38.47 -16.40 5.91
CA GLU A 75 38.26 -15.96 7.28
C GLU A 75 37.73 -14.53 7.31
N GLN A 76 36.63 -14.35 8.05
CA GLN A 76 35.97 -13.06 8.25
C GLN A 76 35.62 -12.89 9.73
N PHE A 77 35.64 -11.66 10.21
CA PHE A 77 35.21 -11.34 11.56
C PHE A 77 33.72 -10.98 11.54
N ALA A 78 32.86 -11.89 12.02
CA ALA A 78 31.44 -11.64 12.16
C ALA A 78 31.18 -10.76 13.38
N THR A 79 30.83 -9.51 13.13
CA THR A 79 30.62 -8.51 14.16
C THR A 79 29.18 -8.58 14.67
N GLU A 80 29.01 -8.68 15.98
CA GLU A 80 27.72 -8.64 16.67
C GLU A 80 27.45 -7.26 17.28
N ALA A 81 28.50 -6.59 17.78
CA ALA A 81 28.42 -5.22 18.27
C ALA A 81 29.66 -4.44 17.86
N PHE A 82 29.52 -3.14 17.66
CA PHE A 82 30.64 -2.27 17.34
C PHE A 82 30.48 -0.90 18.01
N GLU A 83 31.61 -0.32 18.39
CA GLU A 83 31.73 1.06 18.78
C GLU A 83 32.55 1.80 17.71
N ARG A 84 32.12 2.99 17.34
CA ARG A 84 32.91 3.84 16.43
C ARG A 84 33.44 5.06 17.16
N ARG A 85 34.62 5.48 16.71
CA ARG A 85 35.25 6.70 17.18
C ARG A 85 35.64 7.54 15.98
N LEU A 86 35.51 8.84 16.13
CA LEU A 86 36.09 9.77 15.16
C LEU A 86 37.63 9.56 15.17
N PRO A 87 38.26 9.55 13.99
CA PRO A 87 39.70 9.34 13.92
C PRO A 87 40.46 10.44 14.64
N THR A 88 41.44 10.05 15.46
CA THR A 88 42.27 11.00 16.21
C THR A 88 43.59 11.30 15.48
N SER A 89 44.00 10.42 14.58
CA SER A 89 45.24 10.63 13.80
C SER A 89 45.03 11.63 12.67
N VAL A 90 46.02 12.50 12.42
CA VAL A 90 45.97 13.50 11.33
C VAL A 90 45.64 12.87 9.98
N ARG A 91 46.15 11.64 9.75
CA ARG A 91 45.85 10.90 8.51
C ARG A 91 44.41 10.42 8.46
N GLY A 92 43.87 9.86 9.53
CA GLY A 92 42.51 9.39 9.61
C GLY A 92 41.50 10.55 9.47
N ILE A 93 41.78 11.69 10.14
CA ILE A 93 41.00 12.91 10.01
C ILE A 93 40.97 13.40 8.55
N ALA A 94 42.10 13.40 7.86
CA ALA A 94 42.20 13.80 6.46
C ALA A 94 41.43 12.84 5.52
N GLU A 95 41.53 11.51 5.75
CA GLU A 95 40.78 10.50 4.98
C GLU A 95 39.28 10.63 5.22
N TYR A 96 38.86 10.81 6.46
CA TYR A 96 37.46 11.03 6.85
C TYR A 96 36.84 12.28 6.20
N LEU A 97 37.47 13.43 6.36
CA LEU A 97 36.99 14.68 5.76
C LEU A 97 37.06 14.68 4.23
N GLY A 98 38.01 13.92 3.66
CA GLY A 98 38.21 13.82 2.22
C GLY A 98 37.35 12.75 1.52
N SER A 99 36.57 11.97 2.26
CA SER A 99 35.71 10.89 1.76
C SER A 99 34.54 11.33 0.89
N GLY A 100 34.23 12.64 0.87
CA GLY A 100 33.10 13.24 0.13
C GLY A 100 31.86 13.45 1.00
N LEU A 101 31.88 13.05 2.26
CA LEU A 101 30.78 13.25 3.21
C LEU A 101 30.40 14.72 3.38
N ILE A 102 31.37 15.64 3.31
CA ILE A 102 31.13 17.09 3.46
C ILE A 102 31.34 17.76 2.11
N ARG A 103 30.27 18.36 1.57
CA ARG A 103 30.35 19.07 0.28
C ARG A 103 31.30 20.25 0.38
N GLY A 104 32.27 20.29 -0.53
CA GLY A 104 33.25 21.38 -0.62
C GLY A 104 34.57 21.10 0.12
N ILE A 105 34.73 19.96 0.77
CA ILE A 105 36.00 19.45 1.24
C ILE A 105 36.45 18.31 0.33
N GLY A 106 37.46 18.57 -0.49
CA GLY A 106 38.13 17.50 -1.25
C GLY A 106 39.39 17.02 -0.54
N PRO A 107 40.02 15.91 -0.98
CA PRO A 107 41.16 15.27 -0.28
C PRO A 107 42.32 16.21 0.02
N ARG A 108 42.60 17.18 -0.91
CA ARG A 108 43.68 18.18 -0.71
C ARG A 108 43.35 19.19 0.37
N LEU A 109 42.08 19.57 0.52
CA LEU A 109 41.64 20.51 1.54
C LEU A 109 41.53 19.82 2.90
N ALA A 110 41.00 18.59 2.91
CA ALA A 110 40.94 17.74 4.10
C ALA A 110 42.33 17.54 4.73
N ALA A 111 43.36 17.23 3.93
CA ALA A 111 44.74 17.10 4.40
C ALA A 111 45.25 18.40 5.05
N LYS A 112 44.97 19.56 4.46
CA LYS A 112 45.38 20.86 5.02
C LYS A 112 44.69 21.20 6.33
N ILE A 113 43.41 20.86 6.43
CA ILE A 113 42.61 21.07 7.66
C ILE A 113 43.20 20.20 8.78
N ALA A 114 43.36 18.90 8.51
CA ALA A 114 43.90 17.95 9.48
C ALA A 114 45.36 18.26 9.91
N GLU A 115 46.20 18.70 8.95
CA GLU A 115 47.59 19.10 9.26
C GLU A 115 47.66 20.35 10.15
N LYS A 116 46.73 21.31 9.94
CA LYS A 116 46.76 22.56 10.68
C LYS A 116 46.17 22.45 12.09
N PHE A 117 45.06 21.73 12.23
CA PHE A 117 44.26 21.69 13.43
C PHE A 117 44.42 20.39 14.22
N GLY A 118 45.00 19.36 13.62
CA GLY A 118 45.28 18.07 14.31
C GLY A 118 44.02 17.47 14.94
N GLU A 119 44.17 17.03 16.19
CA GLU A 119 43.09 16.40 16.99
C GLU A 119 41.90 17.37 17.26
N ASP A 120 42.13 18.70 17.28
CA ASP A 120 41.09 19.68 17.52
C ASP A 120 40.20 19.93 16.30
N THR A 121 40.46 19.26 15.16
CA THR A 121 39.76 19.51 13.89
C THR A 121 38.26 19.38 14.02
N PHE A 122 37.77 18.34 14.66
CA PHE A 122 36.32 18.09 14.78
C PHE A 122 35.65 19.04 15.75
N ASP A 123 36.31 19.40 16.84
CA ASP A 123 35.83 20.43 17.78
C ASP A 123 35.71 21.80 17.11
N ILE A 124 36.71 22.14 16.28
CA ILE A 124 36.68 23.39 15.51
C ILE A 124 35.54 23.37 14.48
N LEU A 125 35.33 22.25 13.80
CA LEU A 125 34.23 22.10 12.85
C LEU A 125 32.85 22.25 13.51
N MET A 126 32.69 21.77 14.73
CA MET A 126 31.42 21.83 15.48
C MET A 126 31.20 23.21 16.14
N HIS A 127 32.22 23.77 16.79
CA HIS A 127 32.04 24.91 17.70
C HIS A 127 32.64 26.24 17.21
N GLU A 128 33.69 26.15 16.39
CA GLU A 128 34.46 27.32 15.93
C GLU A 128 34.75 27.26 14.40
N PRO A 129 33.75 26.98 13.52
CA PRO A 129 33.98 26.73 12.10
C PRO A 129 34.65 27.92 11.38
N GLU A 130 34.49 29.16 11.85
CA GLU A 130 35.15 30.33 11.27
C GLU A 130 36.67 30.25 11.30
N ARG A 131 37.29 29.46 12.20
CA ARG A 131 38.74 29.23 12.22
C ARG A 131 39.25 28.55 10.97
N LEU A 132 38.38 27.86 10.21
CA LEU A 132 38.74 27.28 8.91
C LEU A 132 39.16 28.38 7.90
N SER A 133 38.68 29.64 8.09
CA SER A 133 39.06 30.76 7.21
C SER A 133 40.54 31.18 7.36
N GLU A 134 41.23 30.71 8.43
CA GLU A 134 42.67 30.86 8.54
C GLU A 134 43.44 30.07 7.44
N LEU A 135 42.78 29.13 6.78
CA LEU A 135 43.34 28.40 5.64
C LEU A 135 43.11 29.14 4.33
N ARG A 136 44.18 29.37 3.58
CA ARG A 136 44.12 30.08 2.30
C ARG A 136 43.18 29.39 1.32
N GLY A 137 42.09 30.05 0.94
CA GLY A 137 41.09 29.58 0.00
C GLY A 137 39.76 29.17 0.63
N ILE A 138 39.60 29.32 1.93
CA ILE A 138 38.33 29.20 2.65
C ILE A 138 37.87 30.61 3.10
N THR A 139 36.68 31.00 2.66
CA THR A 139 36.03 32.22 3.12
C THR A 139 35.22 31.93 4.38
N ASP A 140 34.92 32.95 5.22
CA ASP A 140 34.08 32.80 6.39
C ASP A 140 32.73 32.17 6.08
N ARG A 141 32.12 32.54 4.95
CA ARG A 141 30.86 31.93 4.49
C ARG A 141 31.01 30.42 4.21
N LYS A 142 32.12 30.01 3.54
CA LYS A 142 32.40 28.62 3.27
C LYS A 142 32.74 27.83 4.53
N ALA A 143 33.46 28.47 5.47
CA ALA A 143 33.78 27.90 6.76
C ALA A 143 32.54 27.57 7.57
N LYS A 144 31.59 28.50 7.67
CA LYS A 144 30.31 28.31 8.35
C LYS A 144 29.46 27.24 7.68
N GLU A 145 29.44 27.20 6.34
CA GLU A 145 28.70 26.17 5.60
C GLU A 145 29.27 24.76 5.83
N ILE A 146 30.59 24.62 5.86
CA ILE A 146 31.27 23.35 6.18
C ILE A 146 30.94 22.93 7.61
N GLY A 147 31.02 23.84 8.58
CA GLY A 147 30.68 23.56 9.98
C GLY A 147 29.24 23.10 10.13
N ARG A 148 28.30 23.83 9.52
CA ARG A 148 26.87 23.47 9.52
C ARG A 148 26.65 22.05 8.98
N GLN A 149 27.23 21.71 7.82
CA GLN A 149 27.08 20.37 7.22
C GLN A 149 27.69 19.28 8.11
N PHE A 150 28.83 19.55 8.75
CA PHE A 150 29.48 18.60 9.66
C PHE A 150 28.61 18.35 10.91
N THR A 151 28.06 19.42 11.50
CA THR A 151 27.15 19.34 12.65
C THR A 151 25.89 18.56 12.31
N GLU A 152 25.21 18.91 11.20
CA GLU A 152 24.02 18.19 10.72
C GLU A 152 24.30 16.69 10.53
N GLN A 153 25.43 16.32 9.94
CA GLN A 153 25.79 14.91 9.75
C GLN A 153 26.09 14.21 11.07
N SER A 154 26.74 14.89 12.00
CA SER A 154 27.04 14.35 13.32
C SER A 154 25.77 14.09 14.12
N GLU A 155 24.81 15.01 14.09
CA GLU A 155 23.51 14.88 14.75
C GLU A 155 22.67 13.77 14.13
N MET A 156 22.60 13.70 12.81
CA MET A 156 21.92 12.61 12.12
C MET A 156 22.54 11.25 12.46
N ARG A 157 23.87 11.18 12.60
CA ARG A 157 24.57 9.96 12.98
C ARG A 157 24.21 9.52 14.40
N LEU A 158 24.24 10.43 15.36
CA LEU A 158 23.83 10.15 16.74
C LEU A 158 22.39 9.64 16.82
N LEU A 159 21.49 10.25 16.03
CA LEU A 159 20.11 9.80 15.94
C LEU A 159 19.99 8.39 15.32
N MET A 160 20.81 8.07 14.29
CA MET A 160 20.83 6.73 13.71
C MET A 160 21.33 5.68 14.70
N ASP A 161 22.38 5.99 15.45
CA ASP A 161 22.92 5.09 16.46
C ASP A 161 21.89 4.84 17.55
N PHE A 162 21.23 5.89 18.05
CA PHE A 162 20.13 5.79 19.00
C PHE A 162 19.00 4.88 18.50
N LEU A 163 18.51 5.10 17.26
CA LEU A 163 17.45 4.29 16.68
C LEU A 163 17.86 2.82 16.55
N SER A 164 19.11 2.58 16.12
CA SER A 164 19.66 1.22 15.96
C SER A 164 19.80 0.48 17.29
N GLU A 165 20.28 1.15 18.33
CA GLU A 165 20.42 0.58 19.68
C GLU A 165 19.08 0.12 20.26
N HIS A 166 18.02 0.89 19.99
CA HIS A 166 16.67 0.59 20.46
C HIS A 166 15.83 -0.22 19.47
N GLY A 167 16.45 -0.81 18.44
CA GLY A 167 15.74 -1.68 17.47
C GLY A 167 14.70 -0.95 16.60
N LEU A 168 14.81 0.37 16.49
CA LEU A 168 13.95 1.20 15.64
C LEU A 168 14.49 1.28 14.20
N PRO A 169 13.61 1.45 13.19
CA PRO A 169 14.05 1.58 11.81
C PRO A 169 14.94 2.81 11.59
N VAL A 170 16.17 2.60 11.13
CA VAL A 170 17.14 3.68 10.84
C VAL A 170 16.65 4.63 9.75
N ALA A 171 15.77 4.13 8.87
CA ALA A 171 15.11 4.93 7.82
C ALA A 171 14.27 6.10 8.36
N LEU A 172 13.96 6.12 9.66
CA LEU A 172 13.28 7.24 10.31
C LEU A 172 14.19 8.47 10.51
N THR A 173 15.51 8.30 10.47
CA THR A 173 16.47 9.39 10.75
C THR A 173 16.20 10.66 9.95
N PRO A 174 16.10 10.63 8.61
CA PRO A 174 15.86 11.86 7.86
C PRO A 174 14.49 12.49 8.16
N LEU A 175 13.49 11.69 8.48
CA LEU A 175 12.14 12.17 8.82
C LEU A 175 12.12 12.86 10.18
N LEU A 176 12.75 12.25 11.19
CA LEU A 176 12.88 12.80 12.53
C LEU A 176 13.74 14.06 12.52
N TYR A 177 14.90 14.02 11.87
CA TYR A 177 15.81 15.14 11.79
C TYR A 177 15.18 16.34 11.06
N LYS A 178 14.43 16.11 10.00
CA LYS A 178 13.73 17.19 9.26
C LYS A 178 12.74 17.96 10.14
N ARG A 179 12.14 17.33 11.13
CA ARG A 179 11.09 17.94 11.97
C ARG A 179 11.58 18.39 13.34
N LEU A 180 12.54 17.69 13.91
CA LEU A 180 12.99 17.87 15.29
C LEU A 180 14.45 18.37 15.38
N HIS A 181 15.20 18.30 14.28
CA HIS A 181 16.62 18.69 14.22
C HIS A 181 17.45 18.05 15.35
N ASP A 182 18.28 18.83 16.02
CA ASP A 182 19.15 18.46 17.13
C ASP A 182 18.41 17.94 18.38
N SER A 183 17.15 18.34 18.55
CA SER A 183 16.33 17.90 19.68
C SER A 183 15.65 16.54 19.48
N ALA A 184 15.92 15.83 18.38
CA ALA A 184 15.21 14.59 18.05
C ALA A 184 15.38 13.50 19.12
N ILE A 185 16.59 13.28 19.63
CA ILE A 185 16.86 12.26 20.66
C ILE A 185 16.19 12.66 21.97
N ASP A 186 16.34 13.91 22.39
CA ASP A 186 15.73 14.41 23.63
C ASP A 186 14.20 14.29 23.58
N ALA A 187 13.60 14.67 22.45
CA ALA A 187 12.16 14.56 22.24
C ALA A 187 11.68 13.09 22.27
N LEU A 188 12.45 12.14 21.71
CA LEU A 188 12.15 10.73 21.78
C LEU A 188 12.34 10.15 23.20
N CYS A 189 13.35 10.60 23.93
CA CYS A 189 13.56 10.21 25.31
C CYS A 189 12.46 10.76 26.24
N GLU A 190 11.93 11.94 25.95
CA GLU A 190 10.83 12.54 26.71
C GLU A 190 9.48 11.89 26.32
N ASN A 191 9.24 11.67 25.03
CA ASN A 191 7.99 11.11 24.53
C ASN A 191 8.19 10.20 23.32
N PRO A 192 8.48 8.91 23.49
CA PRO A 192 8.61 7.94 22.40
C PRO A 192 7.37 7.80 21.51
N TYR A 193 6.18 8.12 22.05
CA TYR A 193 4.92 8.01 21.33
C TYR A 193 4.74 9.05 20.21
N LEU A 194 5.65 10.02 20.10
CA LEU A 194 5.76 10.86 18.89
C LEU A 194 5.92 10.03 17.62
N LEU A 195 6.56 8.86 17.71
CA LEU A 195 6.74 7.91 16.61
C LEU A 195 5.42 7.33 16.09
N CYS A 196 4.36 7.33 16.90
CA CYS A 196 3.03 6.87 16.51
C CYS A 196 2.27 7.89 15.66
N ASP A 197 2.81 9.09 15.43
CA ASP A 197 2.23 10.05 14.48
C ASP A 197 2.21 9.42 13.06
N PRO A 198 1.11 9.53 12.30
CA PRO A 198 1.02 9.02 10.94
C PRO A 198 2.13 9.47 9.99
N TYR A 199 2.85 10.54 10.34
CA TYR A 199 4.01 11.03 9.59
C TYR A 199 5.20 10.05 9.64
N TYR A 200 5.38 9.32 10.77
CA TYR A 200 6.47 8.38 10.95
C TYR A 200 6.07 6.93 10.69
N ASP A 201 4.77 6.61 10.77
CA ASP A 201 4.16 5.29 10.52
C ASP A 201 4.80 4.15 11.32
N VAL A 202 5.18 4.42 12.57
CA VAL A 202 5.76 3.42 13.48
C VAL A 202 4.67 2.74 14.28
N ASP A 203 4.74 1.40 14.37
CA ASP A 203 3.81 0.60 15.18
C ASP A 203 3.89 1.00 16.66
N PHE A 204 2.72 1.10 17.31
CA PHE A 204 2.61 1.45 18.73
C PHE A 204 3.50 0.57 19.64
N LYS A 205 3.62 -0.72 19.32
CA LYS A 205 4.43 -1.64 20.12
C LYS A 205 5.91 -1.32 20.13
N LEU A 206 6.44 -0.78 19.03
CA LEU A 206 7.85 -0.36 18.97
C LEU A 206 8.07 0.90 19.81
N ALA A 207 7.16 1.87 19.73
CA ALA A 207 7.22 3.07 20.57
C ALA A 207 7.03 2.75 22.06
N ASP A 208 6.13 1.82 22.38
CA ASP A 208 5.86 1.35 23.75
C ASP A 208 7.08 0.58 24.31
N GLY A 209 7.74 -0.23 23.47
CA GLY A 209 9.01 -0.90 23.80
C GLY A 209 10.11 0.10 24.18
N LEU A 210 10.29 1.15 23.37
CA LEU A 210 11.25 2.21 23.66
C LEU A 210 10.91 2.93 24.99
N ALA A 211 9.63 3.21 25.24
CA ALA A 211 9.20 3.83 26.49
C ALA A 211 9.53 2.97 27.71
N MET A 212 9.35 1.63 27.61
CA MET A 212 9.72 0.68 28.65
C MET A 212 11.24 0.65 28.90
N GLU A 213 12.04 0.61 27.83
CA GLU A 213 13.51 0.62 27.94
C GLU A 213 14.03 1.91 28.58
N LEU A 214 13.41 3.02 28.29
CA LEU A 214 13.73 4.34 28.89
C LEU A 214 13.19 4.49 30.33
N GLY A 215 12.44 3.50 30.84
CA GLY A 215 11.88 3.52 32.19
C GLY A 215 10.75 4.53 32.38
N LEU A 216 10.06 4.92 31.33
CA LEU A 216 8.94 5.85 31.39
C LEU A 216 7.71 5.20 32.01
N SER A 217 6.84 6.03 32.60
CA SER A 217 5.62 5.56 33.26
C SER A 217 4.64 4.97 32.23
N LEU A 218 4.29 3.69 32.38
CA LEU A 218 3.27 3.02 31.56
C LEU A 218 1.84 3.53 31.83
N LEU A 219 1.68 4.41 32.80
CA LEU A 219 0.43 5.13 33.09
C LEU A 219 0.50 6.60 32.62
N SER A 220 1.46 6.95 31.79
CA SER A 220 1.57 8.34 31.29
C SER A 220 0.40 8.73 30.39
N ASP A 221 0.10 10.01 30.34
CA ASP A 221 -0.96 10.55 29.51
C ASP A 221 -0.64 10.42 28.01
N GLU A 222 0.65 10.52 27.68
CA GLU A 222 1.18 10.37 26.32
C GLU A 222 0.95 8.94 25.79
N ARG A 223 1.17 7.94 26.63
CA ARG A 223 0.88 6.53 26.30
C ARG A 223 -0.59 6.31 26.02
N VAL A 224 -1.45 6.83 26.88
CA VAL A 224 -2.91 6.69 26.74
C VAL A 224 -3.39 7.39 25.48
N ASP A 225 -2.94 8.64 25.23
CA ASP A 225 -3.26 9.41 24.04
C ASP A 225 -2.83 8.65 22.76
N ALA A 226 -1.60 8.16 22.74
CA ALA A 226 -1.07 7.39 21.61
C ALA A 226 -1.84 6.06 21.38
N GLY A 227 -2.17 5.34 22.45
CA GLY A 227 -2.95 4.11 22.37
C GLY A 227 -4.36 4.33 21.81
N ILE A 228 -5.01 5.45 22.16
CA ILE A 228 -6.32 5.84 21.62
C ILE A 228 -6.20 6.13 20.11
N LEU A 229 -5.22 6.97 19.72
CA LEU A 229 -5.00 7.33 18.32
C LEU A 229 -4.62 6.10 17.47
N TYR A 230 -3.76 5.25 17.98
CA TYR A 230 -3.40 3.98 17.33
C TYR A 230 -4.62 3.08 17.12
N THR A 231 -5.44 2.91 18.16
CA THR A 231 -6.65 2.07 18.07
C THR A 231 -7.62 2.59 17.02
N LEU A 232 -7.82 3.91 16.92
CA LEU A 232 -8.66 4.53 15.90
C LEU A 232 -8.05 4.34 14.50
N THR A 233 -6.76 4.62 14.32
CA THR A 233 -6.05 4.48 13.04
C THR A 233 -6.05 3.02 12.56
N PHE A 234 -5.78 2.06 13.45
CA PHE A 234 -5.87 0.63 13.15
C PHE A 234 -7.27 0.24 12.64
N ASN A 235 -8.31 0.83 13.22
CA ASN A 235 -9.68 0.54 12.82
C ASN A 235 -10.11 1.24 11.51
N LEU A 236 -9.45 2.30 11.07
CA LEU A 236 -9.60 2.82 9.70
C LEU A 236 -9.21 1.75 8.67
N ASN A 237 -8.11 1.03 8.89
CA ASN A 237 -7.67 -0.07 8.03
C ASN A 237 -8.63 -1.26 8.05
N ASN A 238 -9.48 -1.39 9.08
CA ASN A 238 -10.59 -2.34 9.12
C ASN A 238 -11.87 -1.79 8.46
N GLY A 239 -11.80 -0.59 7.87
CA GLY A 239 -12.88 0.07 7.13
C GLY A 239 -13.87 0.85 7.98
N HIS A 240 -13.58 1.08 9.27
CA HIS A 240 -14.41 1.93 10.13
C HIS A 240 -14.04 3.39 9.95
N THR A 241 -15.00 4.31 9.96
CA THR A 241 -14.74 5.76 9.99
C THR A 241 -14.75 6.29 11.42
N PHE A 242 -15.46 5.62 12.31
CA PHE A 242 -15.50 5.90 13.75
C PHE A 242 -15.58 4.62 14.56
N ILE A 243 -15.34 4.74 15.85
CA ILE A 243 -15.56 3.64 16.81
C ILE A 243 -16.53 4.13 17.89
N PRO A 244 -17.56 3.35 18.27
CA PRO A 244 -18.38 3.65 19.43
C PRO A 244 -17.55 3.75 20.70
N VAL A 245 -17.80 4.75 21.56
CA VAL A 245 -17.06 5.02 22.81
C VAL A 245 -16.82 3.74 23.59
N GLU A 246 -17.85 2.96 23.87
CA GLU A 246 -17.77 1.72 24.66
C GLU A 246 -16.74 0.72 24.09
N LYS A 247 -16.72 0.59 22.76
CA LYS A 247 -15.78 -0.32 22.08
C LYS A 247 -14.38 0.22 22.03
N LEU A 248 -14.24 1.53 21.89
CA LEU A 248 -12.94 2.19 21.92
C LEU A 248 -12.31 2.05 23.31
N LEU A 249 -13.06 2.34 24.39
CA LEU A 249 -12.60 2.16 25.77
C LEU A 249 -12.13 0.74 26.01
N TYR A 250 -12.95 -0.25 25.68
CA TYR A 250 -12.56 -1.66 25.82
C TYR A 250 -11.28 -2.00 25.05
N ALA A 251 -11.16 -1.58 23.80
CA ALA A 251 -10.00 -1.89 22.97
C ALA A 251 -8.72 -1.19 23.48
N VAL A 252 -8.82 0.05 23.95
CA VAL A 252 -7.71 0.82 24.53
C VAL A 252 -7.26 0.21 25.85
N CYS A 253 -8.19 -0.13 26.75
CA CYS A 253 -7.85 -0.81 28.00
C CYS A 253 -7.15 -2.15 27.76
N MET A 254 -7.64 -2.94 26.78
CA MET A 254 -6.99 -4.20 26.40
C MET A 254 -5.62 -4.04 25.73
N LEU A 255 -5.40 -2.95 25.01
CA LEU A 255 -4.11 -2.65 24.36
C LEU A 255 -3.06 -2.23 25.40
N LEU A 256 -3.47 -1.41 26.36
CA LEU A 256 -2.56 -0.72 27.29
C LEU A 256 -2.38 -1.43 28.63
N SER A 257 -3.18 -2.47 28.94
CA SER A 257 -3.07 -3.25 30.17
C SER A 257 -2.33 -4.55 29.92
N ASP A 258 -1.51 -4.94 30.90
CA ASP A 258 -0.83 -6.23 31.01
C ASP A 258 -0.96 -6.79 32.43
N ASP A 259 -0.12 -7.77 32.80
CA ASP A 259 -0.14 -8.39 34.15
C ASP A 259 0.29 -7.43 35.28
N ASP A 260 1.09 -6.40 34.94
CA ASP A 260 1.69 -5.45 35.89
C ASP A 260 0.99 -4.09 35.91
N VAL A 261 0.35 -3.68 34.80
CA VAL A 261 -0.26 -2.36 34.61
C VAL A 261 -1.69 -2.49 34.12
N VAL A 262 -2.63 -1.85 34.83
CA VAL A 262 -4.04 -1.78 34.45
C VAL A 262 -4.43 -0.35 34.11
N VAL A 263 -4.83 -0.13 32.86
CA VAL A 263 -5.46 1.13 32.41
C VAL A 263 -6.96 0.94 32.46
N ASP A 264 -7.64 1.70 33.33
CA ASP A 264 -9.09 1.66 33.48
C ASP A 264 -9.83 2.52 32.45
N GLU A 265 -11.15 2.32 32.38
CA GLU A 265 -12.01 3.06 31.44
C GLU A 265 -12.04 4.57 31.73
N ASP A 266 -11.95 4.97 33.01
CA ASP A 266 -11.96 6.39 33.40
C ASP A 266 -10.72 7.11 32.85
N ARG A 267 -9.55 6.47 32.93
CA ARG A 267 -8.30 7.02 32.39
C ARG A 267 -8.36 7.14 30.86
N ALA A 268 -8.86 6.11 30.18
CA ALA A 268 -9.07 6.15 28.74
C ALA A 268 -10.09 7.24 28.33
N LEU A 269 -11.16 7.41 29.12
CA LEU A 269 -12.16 8.47 28.87
C LEU A 269 -11.56 9.88 29.05
N HIS A 270 -10.71 10.09 30.06
CA HIS A 270 -9.96 11.34 30.23
C HIS A 270 -9.00 11.59 29.05
N GLY A 271 -8.35 10.56 28.53
CA GLY A 271 -7.52 10.64 27.31
C GLY A 271 -8.31 11.07 26.09
N ILE A 272 -9.51 10.51 25.89
CA ILE A 272 -10.41 10.93 24.81
C ILE A 272 -10.77 12.42 24.95
N ALA A 273 -11.14 12.87 26.15
CA ALA A 273 -11.48 14.28 26.39
C ALA A 273 -10.31 15.20 26.12
N ARG A 274 -9.11 14.86 26.58
CA ARG A 274 -7.87 15.60 26.33
C ARG A 274 -7.53 15.70 24.85
N LEU A 275 -7.67 14.62 24.08
CA LEU A 275 -7.44 14.61 22.64
C LEU A 275 -8.51 15.39 21.87
N GLU A 276 -9.74 15.44 22.38
CA GLU A 276 -10.80 16.28 21.84
C GLU A 276 -10.49 17.75 22.06
N GLU A 277 -10.04 18.16 23.26
CA GLU A 277 -9.57 19.52 23.53
C GLU A 277 -8.39 19.93 22.65
N LYS A 278 -7.45 19.00 22.39
CA LYS A 278 -6.34 19.20 21.44
C LYS A 278 -6.79 19.24 19.97
N GLY A 279 -8.08 19.06 19.68
CA GLY A 279 -8.64 19.05 18.33
C GLY A 279 -8.24 17.83 17.48
N ARG A 280 -7.71 16.76 18.09
CA ARG A 280 -7.30 15.54 17.39
C ARG A 280 -8.48 14.58 17.17
N LEU A 281 -9.46 14.59 18.04
CA LEU A 281 -10.66 13.77 18.00
C LEU A 281 -11.93 14.61 17.93
N VAL A 282 -13.01 13.97 17.50
CA VAL A 282 -14.38 14.47 17.57
C VAL A 282 -15.27 13.42 18.16
N ARG A 283 -16.07 13.79 19.20
CA ARG A 283 -17.18 12.97 19.68
C ARG A 283 -18.49 13.52 19.18
N GLU A 284 -19.33 12.63 18.69
CA GLU A 284 -20.65 13.00 18.16
C GLU A 284 -21.65 11.87 18.39
N HIS A 285 -22.89 12.24 18.74
CA HIS A 285 -23.98 11.25 18.75
C HIS A 285 -24.58 11.15 17.35
N ILE A 286 -24.21 10.10 16.62
CA ILE A 286 -24.65 9.90 15.24
C ILE A 286 -24.94 8.44 14.93
N ALA A 287 -25.86 8.17 14.02
CA ALA A 287 -26.28 6.82 13.65
C ALA A 287 -26.74 5.98 14.88
N GLY A 288 -27.30 6.64 15.92
CA GLY A 288 -27.76 6.05 17.16
C GLY A 288 -26.63 5.52 18.07
N ARG A 289 -25.45 6.12 18.01
CA ARG A 289 -24.26 5.77 18.79
C ARG A 289 -23.45 6.99 19.20
N ASP A 290 -22.80 6.89 20.33
CA ASP A 290 -21.77 7.85 20.74
C ASP A 290 -20.47 7.49 20.04
N ALA A 291 -20.17 8.21 18.98
CA ALA A 291 -19.06 7.94 18.05
C ALA A 291 -17.83 8.75 18.40
N VAL A 292 -16.64 8.15 18.32
CA VAL A 292 -15.34 8.81 18.40
C VAL A 292 -14.65 8.68 17.05
N TYR A 293 -14.25 9.80 16.49
CA TYR A 293 -13.57 9.92 15.20
C TYR A 293 -12.17 10.51 15.38
N LEU A 294 -11.25 10.15 14.49
CA LEU A 294 -10.16 11.04 14.16
C LEU A 294 -10.73 12.29 13.46
N ARG A 295 -10.21 13.48 13.77
CA ARG A 295 -10.67 14.76 13.24
C ARG A 295 -10.81 14.74 11.72
N ASP A 296 -9.74 14.35 11.01
CA ASP A 296 -9.71 14.34 9.55
C ASP A 296 -10.81 13.46 8.96
N MET A 297 -11.14 12.33 9.62
CA MET A 297 -12.17 11.41 9.13
C MET A 297 -13.59 11.94 9.37
N HIS A 298 -13.82 12.59 10.52
CA HIS A 298 -15.07 13.26 10.80
C HIS A 298 -15.35 14.36 9.75
N ASP A 299 -14.35 15.20 9.52
CA ASP A 299 -14.47 16.35 8.61
C ASP A 299 -14.64 15.86 7.16
N ALA A 300 -13.99 14.74 6.78
CA ALA A 300 -14.18 14.11 5.48
C ALA A 300 -15.63 13.61 5.27
N GLU A 301 -16.19 12.88 6.24
CA GLU A 301 -17.57 12.42 6.13
C GLU A 301 -18.60 13.57 6.13
N ALA A 302 -18.39 14.58 6.97
CA ALA A 302 -19.26 15.75 7.04
C ALA A 302 -19.26 16.52 5.72
N TYR A 303 -18.08 16.83 5.20
CA TYR A 303 -17.89 17.50 3.93
C TYR A 303 -18.53 16.72 2.75
N LEU A 304 -18.29 15.40 2.69
CA LEU A 304 -18.88 14.58 1.64
C LEU A 304 -20.41 14.58 1.72
N ALA A 305 -20.98 14.50 2.91
CA ALA A 305 -22.43 14.52 3.07
C ALA A 305 -23.05 15.84 2.57
N GLU A 306 -22.41 16.96 2.87
CA GLU A 306 -22.83 18.30 2.44
C GLU A 306 -22.74 18.43 0.91
N MET A 307 -21.56 18.15 0.34
CA MET A 307 -21.32 18.35 -1.09
C MET A 307 -22.13 17.40 -1.97
N LEU A 308 -22.24 16.13 -1.58
CA LEU A 308 -23.03 15.15 -2.32
C LEU A 308 -24.54 15.43 -2.20
N GLY A 309 -24.99 15.95 -1.05
CA GLY A 309 -26.34 16.43 -0.88
C GLY A 309 -26.65 17.57 -1.85
N TYR A 310 -25.78 18.58 -1.89
CA TYR A 310 -25.90 19.70 -2.82
C TYR A 310 -25.91 19.24 -4.29
N MET A 311 -25.03 18.35 -4.67
CA MET A 311 -24.94 17.81 -6.04
C MET A 311 -26.20 16.98 -6.40
N ALA A 312 -26.75 16.23 -5.46
CA ALA A 312 -27.92 15.39 -5.68
C ALA A 312 -29.22 16.21 -5.88
N GLU A 313 -29.30 17.39 -5.26
CA GLU A 313 -30.47 18.31 -5.40
C GLU A 313 -30.36 19.17 -6.65
N ARG A 314 -29.19 19.24 -7.28
CA ARG A 314 -28.98 20.06 -8.46
C ARG A 314 -29.61 19.42 -9.71
N ASN A 315 -30.50 20.16 -10.36
CA ASN A 315 -31.11 19.81 -11.63
C ASN A 315 -30.64 20.79 -12.72
N TYR A 316 -30.47 20.27 -13.93
CA TYR A 316 -30.11 21.06 -15.10
C TYR A 316 -31.34 21.23 -16.00
N GLU A 317 -31.67 22.48 -16.29
CA GLU A 317 -32.69 22.88 -17.24
C GLU A 317 -32.03 23.26 -18.57
N TYR A 318 -32.75 23.03 -19.66
CA TYR A 318 -32.28 23.28 -21.01
C TYR A 318 -33.29 24.13 -21.75
N ASP A 319 -32.82 25.03 -22.62
CA ASP A 319 -33.67 25.89 -23.45
C ASP A 319 -34.31 25.16 -24.65
N PHE A 320 -34.13 23.83 -24.72
CA PHE A 320 -34.65 22.95 -25.76
C PHE A 320 -35.24 21.67 -25.17
N ASP A 321 -35.97 20.92 -25.98
CA ASP A 321 -36.59 19.66 -25.55
C ASP A 321 -35.50 18.54 -25.46
N VAL A 322 -35.05 18.28 -24.22
CA VAL A 322 -34.05 17.22 -23.95
C VAL A 322 -34.63 15.82 -24.21
N ASP A 323 -35.96 15.64 -24.09
CA ASP A 323 -36.57 14.31 -24.34
C ASP A 323 -36.59 14.00 -25.84
N GLU A 324 -36.79 15.00 -26.70
CA GLU A 324 -36.61 14.83 -28.14
C GLU A 324 -35.19 14.51 -28.54
N LEU A 325 -34.19 15.22 -27.98
CA LEU A 325 -32.78 14.92 -28.18
C LEU A 325 -32.45 13.50 -27.75
N LEU A 326 -32.83 13.10 -26.52
CA LEU A 326 -32.58 11.77 -25.99
C LEU A 326 -33.24 10.68 -26.86
N SER A 327 -34.45 10.89 -27.30
CA SER A 327 -35.17 9.93 -28.17
C SER A 327 -34.42 9.75 -29.50
N ALA A 328 -34.01 10.86 -30.14
CA ALA A 328 -33.30 10.81 -31.41
C ALA A 328 -31.92 10.14 -31.28
N LEU A 329 -31.19 10.41 -30.19
CA LEU A 329 -29.90 9.75 -29.91
C LEU A 329 -30.04 8.26 -29.63
N LEU A 330 -31.07 7.86 -28.86
CA LEU A 330 -31.29 6.46 -28.53
C LEU A 330 -31.79 5.67 -29.77
N GLU A 331 -32.56 6.27 -30.68
CA GLU A 331 -32.99 5.67 -31.94
C GLU A 331 -31.82 5.51 -32.94
N SER A 332 -30.88 6.46 -32.95
CA SER A 332 -29.70 6.43 -33.83
C SER A 332 -28.56 5.59 -33.29
N SER A 333 -28.61 5.16 -32.05
CA SER A 333 -27.56 4.39 -31.39
C SER A 333 -27.45 2.99 -31.98
N GLU A 334 -26.20 2.48 -32.02
CA GLU A 334 -25.91 1.07 -32.37
C GLU A 334 -26.48 0.07 -31.34
N PHE A 335 -26.88 0.55 -30.17
CA PHE A 335 -27.35 -0.26 -29.04
C PHE A 335 -28.83 -0.07 -28.80
N THR A 336 -29.54 -1.16 -28.52
CA THR A 336 -30.90 -1.12 -28.00
C THR A 336 -30.83 -1.07 -26.46
N PHE A 337 -31.28 0.04 -25.90
CA PHE A 337 -31.30 0.26 -24.45
C PHE A 337 -32.61 -0.22 -23.83
N SER A 338 -32.49 -0.92 -22.68
CA SER A 338 -33.70 -1.24 -21.90
C SER A 338 -34.28 0.01 -21.23
N GLU A 339 -35.54 -0.08 -20.75
CA GLU A 339 -36.23 1.05 -20.08
C GLU A 339 -35.37 1.63 -18.91
N LYS A 340 -34.76 0.76 -18.11
CA LYS A 340 -33.89 1.20 -17.00
C LYS A 340 -32.58 1.87 -17.47
N GLN A 341 -32.03 1.41 -18.58
CA GLN A 341 -30.85 2.06 -19.16
C GLN A 341 -31.19 3.44 -19.73
N GLN A 342 -32.33 3.55 -20.43
CA GLN A 342 -32.86 4.83 -20.93
C GLN A 342 -33.13 5.80 -19.76
N LEU A 343 -33.74 5.31 -18.68
CA LEU A 343 -33.91 6.07 -17.44
C LEU A 343 -32.60 6.56 -16.85
N ALA A 344 -31.56 5.71 -16.81
CA ALA A 344 -30.25 6.09 -16.31
C ALA A 344 -29.62 7.20 -17.16
N ILE A 345 -29.72 7.08 -18.49
CA ILE A 345 -29.17 8.06 -19.44
C ILE A 345 -29.90 9.40 -19.27
N SER A 346 -31.25 9.39 -19.23
CA SER A 346 -32.03 10.60 -19.05
C SER A 346 -31.80 11.25 -17.68
N THR A 347 -31.64 10.43 -16.62
CA THR A 347 -31.36 10.93 -15.28
C THR A 347 -30.00 11.59 -15.22
N ALA A 348 -28.98 11.02 -15.85
CA ALA A 348 -27.62 11.58 -15.91
C ALA A 348 -27.59 12.93 -16.65
N ALA A 349 -28.39 13.10 -17.70
CA ALA A 349 -28.51 14.37 -18.40
C ALA A 349 -29.07 15.48 -17.52
N ARG A 350 -30.00 15.18 -16.61
CA ARG A 350 -30.74 16.16 -15.82
C ARG A 350 -30.25 16.45 -14.44
N ASN A 351 -29.51 15.50 -13.83
CA ASN A 351 -29.10 15.59 -12.42
C ASN A 351 -27.58 15.83 -12.25
N GLY A 352 -27.21 16.52 -11.18
CA GLY A 352 -25.82 16.78 -10.84
C GLY A 352 -25.09 15.56 -10.29
N LEU A 353 -25.81 14.60 -9.67
CA LEU A 353 -25.26 13.37 -9.14
C LEU A 353 -26.19 12.20 -9.42
N VAL A 354 -25.67 11.13 -10.00
CA VAL A 354 -26.43 9.92 -10.31
C VAL A 354 -25.63 8.67 -10.00
N ILE A 355 -26.28 7.66 -9.46
CA ILE A 355 -25.71 6.35 -9.21
C ILE A 355 -26.30 5.32 -10.19
N LEU A 356 -25.41 4.64 -10.93
CA LEU A 356 -25.73 3.50 -11.77
C LEU A 356 -25.16 2.23 -11.13
N THR A 357 -26.00 1.34 -10.64
CA THR A 357 -25.58 0.09 -10.00
C THR A 357 -26.19 -1.13 -10.66
N GLY A 358 -25.52 -2.27 -10.55
CA GLY A 358 -26.02 -3.53 -11.09
C GLY A 358 -24.95 -4.61 -11.07
N GLY A 359 -25.38 -5.88 -11.13
CA GLY A 359 -24.49 -7.05 -11.19
C GLY A 359 -23.82 -7.25 -12.55
N PRO A 360 -23.12 -8.38 -12.72
CA PRO A 360 -22.51 -8.74 -13.99
C PRO A 360 -23.60 -8.98 -15.06
N GLY A 361 -23.30 -8.65 -16.32
CA GLY A 361 -24.19 -8.86 -17.45
C GLY A 361 -25.42 -7.95 -17.52
N THR A 362 -25.54 -6.92 -16.66
CA THR A 362 -26.67 -5.99 -16.68
C THR A 362 -26.49 -4.76 -17.59
N GLY A 363 -25.34 -4.67 -18.28
CA GLY A 363 -25.10 -3.63 -19.28
C GLY A 363 -24.69 -2.27 -18.73
N LYS A 364 -24.05 -2.19 -17.56
CA LYS A 364 -23.52 -0.94 -17.01
C LYS A 364 -22.66 -0.17 -18.00
N THR A 365 -21.69 -0.83 -18.64
CA THR A 365 -20.78 -0.21 -19.60
C THR A 365 -21.52 0.30 -20.85
N THR A 366 -22.52 -0.43 -21.34
CA THR A 366 -23.36 0.02 -22.45
C THR A 366 -24.13 1.28 -22.07
N THR A 367 -24.65 1.34 -20.85
CA THR A 367 -25.33 2.53 -20.31
C THR A 367 -24.36 3.72 -20.21
N VAL A 368 -23.12 3.50 -19.76
CA VAL A 368 -22.06 4.55 -19.73
C VAL A 368 -21.80 5.10 -21.13
N ARG A 369 -21.73 4.24 -22.17
CA ARG A 369 -21.59 4.73 -23.57
C ARG A 369 -22.78 5.60 -24.00
N GLY A 370 -24.02 5.22 -23.62
CA GLY A 370 -25.19 6.04 -23.88
C GLY A 370 -25.14 7.39 -23.15
N ILE A 371 -24.67 7.42 -21.90
CA ILE A 371 -24.48 8.67 -21.13
C ILE A 371 -23.43 9.55 -21.82
N LEU A 372 -22.32 8.98 -22.29
CA LEU A 372 -21.27 9.72 -23.01
C LEU A 372 -21.78 10.35 -24.30
N GLN A 373 -22.57 9.61 -25.10
CA GLN A 373 -23.19 10.13 -26.32
C GLN A 373 -24.09 11.33 -26.02
N VAL A 374 -24.84 11.27 -24.93
CA VAL A 374 -25.70 12.39 -24.52
C VAL A 374 -24.87 13.57 -24.01
N PHE A 375 -23.83 13.33 -23.22
CA PHE A 375 -22.96 14.39 -22.72
C PHE A 375 -22.22 15.09 -23.87
N GLU A 376 -21.73 14.34 -24.85
CA GLU A 376 -21.14 14.88 -26.07
C GLU A 376 -22.14 15.75 -26.87
N ALA A 377 -23.38 15.27 -27.06
CA ALA A 377 -24.42 16.04 -27.73
C ALA A 377 -24.86 17.30 -26.97
N LEU A 378 -24.72 17.31 -25.64
CA LEU A 378 -24.90 18.48 -24.79
C LEU A 378 -23.67 19.41 -24.75
N GLY A 379 -22.59 19.06 -25.42
CA GLY A 379 -21.30 19.83 -25.45
C GLY A 379 -20.58 19.84 -24.12
N LEU A 380 -20.68 18.77 -23.32
CA LEU A 380 -20.04 18.66 -22.00
C LEU A 380 -18.68 18.01 -22.11
N ASP A 381 -17.66 18.69 -21.59
CA ASP A 381 -16.34 18.11 -21.44
C ASP A 381 -16.37 17.07 -20.31
N THR A 382 -16.20 15.80 -20.70
CA THR A 382 -16.38 14.65 -19.80
C THR A 382 -15.05 13.94 -19.53
N LEU A 383 -14.72 13.74 -18.27
CA LEU A 383 -13.59 12.95 -17.82
C LEU A 383 -14.04 11.56 -17.34
N LEU A 384 -13.27 10.55 -17.70
CA LEU A 384 -13.48 9.17 -17.26
C LEU A 384 -12.44 8.79 -16.20
N ALA A 385 -12.90 8.19 -15.12
CA ALA A 385 -12.01 7.75 -14.05
C ALA A 385 -12.39 6.38 -13.49
N ALA A 386 -11.39 5.70 -12.90
CA ALA A 386 -11.58 4.46 -12.14
C ALA A 386 -10.55 4.39 -10.99
N PRO A 387 -10.77 3.58 -9.95
CA PRO A 387 -9.85 3.47 -8.82
C PRO A 387 -8.53 2.76 -9.15
N THR A 388 -8.51 1.87 -10.15
CA THR A 388 -7.33 1.09 -10.53
C THR A 388 -6.95 1.28 -11.99
N GLY A 389 -5.65 1.07 -12.32
CA GLY A 389 -5.15 1.19 -13.69
C GLY A 389 -5.84 0.22 -14.67
N ARG A 390 -6.12 -1.00 -14.22
CA ARG A 390 -6.82 -2.00 -15.04
C ARG A 390 -8.27 -1.63 -15.32
N ALA A 391 -8.98 -1.10 -14.31
CA ALA A 391 -10.35 -0.64 -14.51
C ALA A 391 -10.38 0.58 -15.44
N ALA A 392 -9.44 1.51 -15.32
CA ALA A 392 -9.31 2.66 -16.20
C ALA A 392 -9.01 2.22 -17.65
N LYS A 393 -8.03 1.31 -17.85
CA LYS A 393 -7.72 0.77 -19.18
C LYS A 393 -8.94 0.11 -19.81
N ARG A 394 -9.63 -0.76 -19.05
CA ARG A 394 -10.87 -1.40 -19.51
C ARG A 394 -11.94 -0.38 -19.90
N LEU A 395 -12.13 0.67 -19.09
CA LEU A 395 -13.10 1.72 -19.38
C LEU A 395 -12.73 2.45 -20.67
N SER A 396 -11.43 2.74 -20.90
CA SER A 396 -10.92 3.33 -22.14
C SER A 396 -11.20 2.42 -23.35
N ASP A 397 -10.85 1.13 -23.26
CA ASP A 397 -11.03 0.16 -24.34
C ASP A 397 -12.51 0.03 -24.76
N LEU A 398 -13.41 0.10 -23.78
CA LEU A 398 -14.85 -0.07 -24.02
C LEU A 398 -15.55 1.20 -24.48
N THR A 399 -15.06 2.38 -24.10
CA THR A 399 -15.67 3.67 -24.46
C THR A 399 -15.03 4.35 -25.65
N GLY A 400 -13.77 3.99 -25.94
CA GLY A 400 -12.94 4.68 -26.95
C GLY A 400 -12.38 6.02 -26.48
N MET A 401 -12.63 6.44 -25.23
CA MET A 401 -12.12 7.66 -24.62
C MET A 401 -11.06 7.34 -23.57
N GLU A 402 -10.09 8.22 -23.39
CA GLU A 402 -9.09 8.06 -22.36
C GLU A 402 -9.72 8.09 -20.97
N ALA A 403 -9.53 7.04 -20.19
CA ALA A 403 -9.86 6.99 -18.77
C ALA A 403 -8.59 6.92 -17.92
N LYS A 404 -8.57 7.64 -16.81
CA LYS A 404 -7.44 7.73 -15.87
C LYS A 404 -7.78 7.10 -14.53
N THR A 405 -6.75 6.69 -13.78
CA THR A 405 -7.01 6.39 -12.36
C THR A 405 -7.34 7.68 -11.62
N ILE A 406 -8.15 7.59 -10.54
CA ILE A 406 -8.45 8.77 -9.71
C ILE A 406 -7.15 9.46 -9.28
N HIS A 407 -6.14 8.70 -8.87
CA HIS A 407 -4.84 9.24 -8.47
C HIS A 407 -4.15 10.02 -9.60
N ARG A 408 -4.15 9.49 -10.83
CA ARG A 408 -3.58 10.19 -11.98
C ARG A 408 -4.41 11.41 -12.38
N LEU A 409 -5.74 11.31 -12.30
CA LEU A 409 -6.63 12.42 -12.57
C LEU A 409 -6.39 13.58 -11.60
N LEU A 410 -6.14 13.27 -10.33
CA LEU A 410 -5.87 14.24 -9.28
C LEU A 410 -4.39 14.66 -9.19
N GLU A 411 -3.53 14.15 -10.09
CA GLU A 411 -2.09 14.45 -10.11
C GLU A 411 -1.45 14.16 -8.74
N ALA A 412 -1.62 12.91 -8.29
CA ALA A 412 -1.09 12.47 -7.00
C ALA A 412 0.45 12.54 -6.97
N GLY A 413 0.98 13.11 -5.90
CA GLY A 413 2.40 13.14 -5.56
C GLY A 413 2.62 12.76 -4.10
N PHE A 414 3.88 12.75 -3.65
CA PHE A 414 4.22 12.50 -2.25
C PHE A 414 4.72 13.77 -1.56
N ALA A 415 4.15 14.06 -0.40
CA ALA A 415 4.80 14.91 0.59
C ALA A 415 5.71 14.05 1.48
N GLY A 416 6.69 14.66 2.13
CA GLY A 416 7.59 13.95 3.05
C GLY A 416 6.81 13.09 4.04
N GLY A 417 7.28 11.85 4.28
CA GLY A 417 6.59 10.85 5.13
C GLY A 417 5.66 9.89 4.37
N GLY A 418 5.75 9.82 3.04
CA GLY A 418 4.96 8.86 2.24
C GLY A 418 3.47 9.21 2.11
N ARG A 419 3.03 10.39 2.61
CA ARG A 419 1.63 10.83 2.52
C ARG A 419 1.30 11.26 1.09
N THR A 420 0.27 10.66 0.50
CA THR A 420 -0.25 11.09 -0.81
C THR A 420 -0.83 12.50 -0.73
N VAL A 421 -0.40 13.36 -1.62
CA VAL A 421 -0.92 14.72 -1.80
C VAL A 421 -1.40 14.86 -3.23
N PHE A 422 -2.52 15.55 -3.43
CA PHE A 422 -3.09 15.78 -4.74
C PHE A 422 -2.87 17.22 -5.17
N ALA A 423 -2.38 17.42 -6.39
CA ALA A 423 -2.19 18.76 -6.97
C ALA A 423 -3.53 19.39 -7.39
N ARG A 424 -4.51 18.56 -7.78
CA ARG A 424 -5.88 19.00 -8.06
C ARG A 424 -6.68 19.11 -6.76
N SER A 425 -7.34 20.25 -6.57
CA SER A 425 -8.03 20.61 -5.32
C SER A 425 -9.01 21.75 -5.58
N VAL A 426 -9.68 22.25 -4.54
CA VAL A 426 -10.55 23.44 -4.63
C VAL A 426 -9.86 24.65 -5.24
N THR A 427 -8.54 24.83 -4.98
CA THR A 427 -7.76 25.94 -5.54
C THR A 427 -7.18 25.67 -6.92
N ASN A 428 -7.18 24.43 -7.37
CA ASN A 428 -6.73 24.00 -8.70
C ASN A 428 -7.66 22.89 -9.20
N PRO A 429 -8.91 23.20 -9.56
CA PRO A 429 -9.91 22.20 -9.93
C PRO A 429 -9.58 21.50 -11.26
N LEU A 430 -10.27 20.41 -11.50
CA LEU A 430 -10.29 19.75 -12.80
C LEU A 430 -10.94 20.65 -13.85
N GLU A 431 -10.54 20.48 -15.10
CA GLU A 431 -11.12 21.20 -16.22
C GLU A 431 -12.12 20.26 -16.91
N CYS A 432 -13.38 20.27 -16.48
CA CYS A 432 -14.44 19.39 -17.00
C CYS A 432 -15.84 19.88 -16.59
N ASP A 433 -16.85 19.46 -17.34
CA ASP A 433 -18.26 19.64 -16.99
C ASP A 433 -18.87 18.40 -16.33
N ALA A 434 -18.28 17.24 -16.58
CA ALA A 434 -18.76 15.98 -16.02
C ALA A 434 -17.63 15.02 -15.71
N VAL A 435 -17.81 14.19 -14.69
CA VAL A 435 -16.94 13.05 -14.39
C VAL A 435 -17.79 11.79 -14.32
N ILE A 436 -17.38 10.75 -15.03
CA ILE A 436 -17.93 9.40 -14.87
C ILE A 436 -16.90 8.55 -14.17
N LEU A 437 -17.25 8.05 -12.98
CA LEU A 437 -16.41 7.23 -12.14
C LEU A 437 -16.90 5.79 -12.12
N ASP A 438 -16.13 4.87 -12.69
CA ASP A 438 -16.45 3.43 -12.68
C ASP A 438 -15.79 2.70 -11.50
N GLU A 439 -16.27 1.50 -11.17
CA GLU A 439 -15.84 0.65 -10.06
C GLU A 439 -15.83 1.38 -8.68
N VAL A 440 -16.86 2.20 -8.43
CA VAL A 440 -16.97 3.02 -7.21
C VAL A 440 -17.03 2.17 -5.94
N SER A 441 -17.38 0.89 -6.03
CA SER A 441 -17.34 -0.05 -4.90
C SER A 441 -15.97 -0.13 -4.22
N MET A 442 -14.89 0.23 -4.91
CA MET A 442 -13.51 0.22 -4.42
C MET A 442 -13.05 1.56 -3.83
N VAL A 443 -13.84 2.62 -3.94
CA VAL A 443 -13.47 3.98 -3.53
C VAL A 443 -13.88 4.22 -2.08
N ASP A 444 -12.92 4.58 -1.25
CA ASP A 444 -13.14 4.91 0.16
C ASP A 444 -13.51 6.40 0.37
N ILE A 445 -13.79 6.76 1.61
CA ILE A 445 -14.19 8.12 2.01
C ILE A 445 -13.09 9.14 1.67
N THR A 446 -11.83 8.79 1.92
CA THR A 446 -10.69 9.71 1.76
C THR A 446 -10.44 10.04 0.28
N LEU A 447 -10.44 9.01 -0.55
CA LEU A 447 -10.22 9.18 -1.99
C LEU A 447 -11.40 9.89 -2.66
N MET A 448 -12.61 9.61 -2.21
CA MET A 448 -13.79 10.32 -2.70
C MET A 448 -13.79 11.80 -2.29
N GLN A 449 -13.39 12.10 -1.04
CA GLN A 449 -13.22 13.48 -0.60
C GLN A 449 -12.22 14.24 -1.48
N ALA A 450 -11.07 13.62 -1.79
CA ALA A 450 -10.10 14.24 -2.67
C ALA A 450 -10.66 14.52 -4.07
N LEU A 451 -11.45 13.60 -4.63
CA LEU A 451 -12.10 13.79 -5.94
C LEU A 451 -13.11 14.94 -5.88
N ILE A 452 -14.01 14.95 -4.88
CA ILE A 452 -15.03 15.99 -4.74
C ILE A 452 -14.39 17.37 -4.54
N ASN A 453 -13.28 17.46 -3.79
CA ASN A 453 -12.51 18.70 -3.62
C ASN A 453 -11.93 19.24 -4.93
N ALA A 454 -11.68 18.37 -5.90
CA ALA A 454 -11.11 18.76 -7.20
C ALA A 454 -12.16 18.99 -8.29
N LEU A 455 -13.44 18.69 -8.04
CA LEU A 455 -14.49 18.94 -9.02
C LEU A 455 -14.79 20.43 -9.15
N PRO A 456 -14.94 20.96 -10.38
CA PRO A 456 -15.38 22.31 -10.59
C PRO A 456 -16.81 22.51 -10.03
N HIS A 457 -17.07 23.74 -9.57
CA HIS A 457 -18.41 24.07 -9.12
C HIS A 457 -19.42 23.94 -10.28
N GLY A 458 -20.39 23.06 -10.11
CA GLY A 458 -21.38 22.79 -11.14
C GLY A 458 -21.07 21.60 -12.05
N ALA A 459 -19.98 20.88 -11.84
CA ALA A 459 -19.74 19.65 -12.56
C ALA A 459 -20.74 18.55 -12.20
N ARG A 460 -21.06 17.69 -13.17
CA ARG A 460 -21.86 16.47 -12.95
C ARG A 460 -20.98 15.31 -12.50
N LEU A 461 -21.56 14.42 -11.71
CA LEU A 461 -20.87 13.20 -11.26
C LEU A 461 -21.77 11.98 -11.48
N VAL A 462 -21.32 11.06 -12.30
CA VAL A 462 -21.96 9.76 -12.51
C VAL A 462 -21.13 8.68 -11.84
N LEU A 463 -21.70 8.02 -10.84
CA LEU A 463 -21.08 6.96 -10.06
C LEU A 463 -21.55 5.60 -10.57
N VAL A 464 -20.62 4.80 -11.09
CA VAL A 464 -20.91 3.47 -11.64
C VAL A 464 -20.26 2.40 -10.77
N GLY A 465 -21.01 1.37 -10.39
CA GLY A 465 -20.43 0.32 -9.57
C GLY A 465 -21.39 -0.81 -9.25
N ASP A 466 -20.88 -1.78 -8.50
CA ASP A 466 -21.65 -2.94 -8.03
C ASP A 466 -21.63 -2.96 -6.50
N ALA A 467 -22.77 -2.64 -5.88
CA ALA A 467 -22.90 -2.55 -4.43
C ALA A 467 -22.79 -3.90 -3.69
N ASP A 468 -22.82 -5.01 -4.42
CA ASP A 468 -22.74 -6.36 -3.87
C ASP A 468 -21.32 -6.95 -3.94
N GLN A 469 -20.41 -6.28 -4.66
CA GLN A 469 -18.97 -6.60 -4.61
C GLN A 469 -18.35 -6.25 -3.25
N LEU A 470 -17.06 -6.53 -3.12
CA LEU A 470 -16.31 -6.18 -1.90
C LEU A 470 -16.28 -4.67 -1.69
N PRO A 471 -16.43 -4.22 -0.45
CA PRO A 471 -16.25 -2.81 -0.09
C PRO A 471 -14.79 -2.38 -0.27
N PRO A 472 -14.49 -1.06 -0.27
CA PRO A 472 -13.13 -0.56 -0.37
C PRO A 472 -12.24 -1.11 0.76
N VAL A 473 -10.93 -1.13 0.56
CA VAL A 473 -9.98 -1.52 1.61
C VAL A 473 -9.96 -0.44 2.71
N GLY A 474 -10.00 0.83 2.34
CA GLY A 474 -10.01 1.98 3.25
C GLY A 474 -11.33 2.21 3.98
N PRO A 475 -11.43 3.33 4.72
CA PRO A 475 -12.53 3.63 5.62
C PRO A 475 -13.86 3.93 4.89
N GLY A 476 -14.95 3.50 5.50
CA GLY A 476 -16.31 3.71 5.04
C GLY A 476 -16.83 2.64 4.07
N ASN A 477 -18.06 2.82 3.65
CA ASN A 477 -18.72 2.02 2.63
C ASN A 477 -19.50 2.94 1.68
N PHE A 478 -18.75 3.81 1.03
CA PHE A 478 -19.23 4.97 0.31
C PHE A 478 -20.43 4.67 -0.60
N LEU A 479 -20.28 3.80 -1.59
CA LEU A 479 -21.33 3.50 -2.57
C LEU A 479 -22.61 2.97 -1.89
N ARG A 480 -22.46 2.07 -0.93
CA ARG A 480 -23.60 1.48 -0.22
C ARG A 480 -24.29 2.49 0.68
N ASP A 481 -23.54 3.35 1.35
CA ASP A 481 -24.09 4.39 2.22
C ASP A 481 -24.91 5.39 1.40
N LEU A 482 -24.43 5.78 0.21
CA LEU A 482 -25.18 6.62 -0.72
C LEU A 482 -26.47 5.93 -1.18
N ILE A 483 -26.40 4.73 -1.71
CA ILE A 483 -27.58 3.98 -2.20
C ILE A 483 -28.62 3.84 -1.08
N THR A 484 -28.18 3.43 0.12
CA THR A 484 -29.11 3.19 1.24
C THR A 484 -29.55 4.46 1.96
N SER A 485 -28.97 5.61 1.66
CA SER A 485 -29.47 6.91 2.11
C SER A 485 -30.77 7.30 1.44
N HIS A 486 -31.00 6.85 0.20
CA HIS A 486 -32.08 7.21 -0.70
C HIS A 486 -32.13 8.71 -1.07
N ARG A 487 -31.00 9.43 -0.89
CA ARG A 487 -30.91 10.86 -1.21
C ARG A 487 -30.38 11.13 -2.62
N VAL A 488 -29.74 10.17 -3.22
CA VAL A 488 -29.11 10.29 -4.54
C VAL A 488 -29.92 9.48 -5.55
N PRO A 489 -30.29 10.06 -6.71
CA PRO A 489 -30.91 9.32 -7.80
C PRO A 489 -30.09 8.05 -8.12
N THR A 490 -30.71 6.90 -7.91
CA THR A 490 -30.03 5.60 -8.03
C THR A 490 -30.84 4.72 -8.99
N ILE A 491 -30.22 4.34 -10.09
CA ILE A 491 -30.77 3.41 -11.05
C ILE A 491 -30.10 2.05 -10.89
N GLN A 492 -30.89 1.06 -10.50
CA GLN A 492 -30.44 -0.31 -10.36
C GLN A 492 -30.80 -1.12 -11.59
N LEU A 493 -29.78 -1.50 -12.37
CA LEU A 493 -29.94 -2.40 -13.50
C LEU A 493 -30.10 -3.84 -12.98
N THR A 494 -31.25 -4.43 -13.21
CA THR A 494 -31.60 -5.78 -12.74
C THR A 494 -31.79 -6.77 -13.87
N GLU A 495 -31.93 -6.28 -15.11
CA GLU A 495 -32.12 -7.12 -16.27
C GLU A 495 -30.81 -7.72 -16.75
N ILE A 496 -30.77 -9.03 -16.85
CA ILE A 496 -29.62 -9.76 -17.41
C ILE A 496 -29.89 -9.91 -18.90
N PHE A 497 -28.99 -9.38 -19.73
CA PHE A 497 -29.15 -9.47 -21.18
C PHE A 497 -29.06 -10.90 -21.68
N ARG A 498 -29.77 -11.21 -22.78
CA ARG A 498 -29.91 -12.56 -23.34
C ARG A 498 -28.56 -13.29 -23.55
N GLN A 499 -27.54 -12.56 -24.00
CA GLN A 499 -26.19 -13.14 -24.15
C GLN A 499 -25.58 -13.55 -22.80
N ALA A 500 -25.77 -12.72 -21.78
CA ALA A 500 -25.27 -12.99 -20.43
C ALA A 500 -26.09 -14.09 -19.72
N GLN A 501 -27.35 -14.29 -20.06
CA GLN A 501 -28.19 -15.41 -19.56
C GLN A 501 -27.70 -16.79 -20.01
N GLN A 502 -26.90 -16.86 -21.07
CA GLN A 502 -26.31 -18.10 -21.57
C GLN A 502 -25.05 -18.51 -20.78
N SER A 503 -24.50 -17.62 -19.94
CA SER A 503 -23.33 -17.88 -19.10
C SER A 503 -23.76 -18.36 -17.71
N ASP A 504 -23.37 -19.57 -17.38
CA ASP A 504 -23.57 -20.12 -16.03
C ASP A 504 -22.76 -19.35 -14.97
N ILE A 505 -21.64 -18.71 -15.36
CA ILE A 505 -20.87 -17.83 -14.47
C ILE A 505 -21.76 -16.67 -14.01
N VAL A 506 -22.43 -15.98 -14.94
CA VAL A 506 -23.31 -14.84 -14.63
C VAL A 506 -24.50 -15.30 -13.80
N MET A 507 -25.16 -16.38 -14.19
CA MET A 507 -26.34 -16.90 -13.49
C MET A 507 -25.97 -17.36 -12.07
N ASN A 508 -24.84 -18.04 -11.89
CA ASN A 508 -24.35 -18.44 -10.57
C ASN A 508 -23.91 -17.26 -9.70
N ALA A 509 -23.34 -16.20 -10.29
CA ALA A 509 -23.05 -14.96 -9.54
C ALA A 509 -24.33 -14.36 -8.95
N HIS A 510 -25.41 -14.27 -9.73
CA HIS A 510 -26.72 -13.81 -9.25
C HIS A 510 -27.33 -14.73 -8.21
N ALA A 511 -27.25 -16.06 -8.40
CA ALA A 511 -27.72 -17.06 -7.43
C ALA A 511 -26.98 -16.92 -6.08
N VAL A 512 -25.66 -16.84 -6.12
CA VAL A 512 -24.83 -16.64 -4.91
C VAL A 512 -25.20 -15.32 -4.21
N ASN A 513 -25.40 -14.24 -4.95
CA ASN A 513 -25.83 -12.97 -4.36
C ASN A 513 -27.19 -13.06 -3.68
N ALA A 514 -28.13 -13.83 -4.27
CA ALA A 514 -29.44 -14.13 -3.67
C ALA A 514 -29.35 -15.10 -2.47
N GLY A 515 -28.20 -15.73 -2.22
CA GLY A 515 -28.02 -16.72 -1.15
C GLY A 515 -28.33 -18.14 -1.57
N GLU A 516 -28.35 -18.41 -2.86
CA GLU A 516 -28.55 -19.72 -3.43
C GLU A 516 -27.21 -20.38 -3.77
N MET A 517 -27.17 -21.70 -3.64
CA MET A 517 -25.98 -22.48 -3.98
C MET A 517 -25.72 -22.47 -5.50
N PRO A 518 -24.46 -22.20 -5.90
CA PRO A 518 -24.10 -22.24 -7.31
C PRO A 518 -24.23 -23.68 -7.85
N ARG A 519 -24.62 -23.79 -9.12
CA ARG A 519 -24.82 -25.05 -9.82
C ARG A 519 -23.74 -25.23 -10.89
N PRO A 520 -23.03 -26.37 -10.90
CA PRO A 520 -22.06 -26.61 -11.95
C PRO A 520 -22.76 -26.78 -13.32
N SER A 521 -22.11 -26.31 -14.36
CA SER A 521 -22.53 -26.50 -15.75
C SER A 521 -22.46 -27.95 -16.22
N GLY A 522 -23.10 -28.26 -17.34
CA GLY A 522 -22.85 -29.46 -18.12
C GLY A 522 -21.45 -29.48 -18.77
N ALA A 523 -21.15 -30.46 -19.59
CA ALA A 523 -19.82 -30.67 -20.16
C ALA A 523 -19.29 -29.48 -20.98
N ASP A 524 -20.19 -28.79 -21.69
CA ASP A 524 -19.86 -27.69 -22.60
C ASP A 524 -20.06 -26.29 -21.97
N GLY A 525 -20.27 -26.21 -20.65
CA GLY A 525 -20.52 -24.95 -19.95
C GLY A 525 -19.25 -24.20 -19.51
N ASP A 526 -19.45 -23.14 -18.76
CA ASP A 526 -18.40 -22.20 -18.36
C ASP A 526 -18.14 -22.17 -16.83
N PHE A 527 -18.89 -22.97 -16.02
CA PHE A 527 -18.81 -22.96 -14.55
C PHE A 527 -18.69 -24.37 -13.98
N PHE A 528 -17.55 -24.69 -13.34
CA PHE A 528 -17.29 -26.02 -12.81
C PHE A 528 -16.92 -25.98 -11.32
N ILE A 529 -17.27 -27.08 -10.61
CA ILE A 529 -16.90 -27.28 -9.19
C ILE A 529 -16.18 -28.63 -9.06
N MET A 530 -14.93 -28.57 -8.63
CA MET A 530 -14.12 -29.76 -8.32
C MET A 530 -14.01 -29.93 -6.80
N LYS A 531 -14.63 -30.97 -6.28
CA LYS A 531 -14.66 -31.22 -4.82
C LYS A 531 -13.30 -31.70 -4.33
N ARG A 532 -12.67 -30.87 -3.49
CA ARG A 532 -11.43 -31.13 -2.75
C ARG A 532 -11.53 -30.38 -1.43
N ALA A 533 -11.22 -31.01 -0.30
CA ALA A 533 -11.31 -30.36 1.01
C ALA A 533 -9.93 -30.01 1.58
N ASP A 534 -9.03 -30.96 1.49
CA ASP A 534 -7.67 -30.85 2.00
C ASP A 534 -6.83 -29.81 1.22
N PRO A 535 -6.11 -28.89 1.93
CA PRO A 535 -5.30 -27.85 1.30
C PRO A 535 -4.29 -28.35 0.28
N ALA A 536 -3.57 -29.44 0.57
CA ALA A 536 -2.55 -29.97 -0.33
C ALA A 536 -3.18 -30.49 -1.63
N SER A 537 -4.32 -31.19 -1.54
CA SER A 537 -5.06 -31.69 -2.71
C SER A 537 -5.66 -30.56 -3.55
N VAL A 538 -6.09 -29.47 -2.93
CA VAL A 538 -6.56 -28.26 -3.62
C VAL A 538 -5.41 -27.64 -4.40
N ILE A 539 -4.26 -27.39 -3.75
CA ILE A 539 -3.08 -26.77 -4.36
C ILE A 539 -2.58 -27.60 -5.55
N GLU A 540 -2.47 -28.92 -5.39
CA GLU A 540 -2.02 -29.81 -6.46
C GLU A 540 -3.01 -29.85 -7.63
N THR A 541 -4.32 -29.89 -7.34
CA THR A 541 -5.36 -29.86 -8.38
C THR A 541 -5.33 -28.55 -9.16
N VAL A 542 -5.14 -27.42 -8.48
CA VAL A 542 -5.00 -26.08 -9.08
C VAL A 542 -3.78 -26.04 -10.00
N ALA A 543 -2.62 -26.55 -9.55
CA ALA A 543 -1.41 -26.61 -10.37
C ALA A 543 -1.60 -27.44 -11.62
N GLN A 544 -2.23 -28.63 -11.53
CA GLN A 544 -2.55 -29.49 -12.69
C GLN A 544 -3.54 -28.83 -13.65
N LEU A 545 -4.54 -28.11 -13.14
CA LEU A 545 -5.47 -27.35 -13.97
C LEU A 545 -4.73 -26.31 -14.80
N CYS A 546 -3.91 -25.48 -14.15
CA CYS A 546 -3.21 -24.38 -14.81
C CYS A 546 -2.13 -24.87 -15.79
N ALA A 547 -1.36 -25.90 -15.42
CA ALA A 547 -0.24 -26.37 -16.23
C ALA A 547 -0.66 -27.30 -17.39
N GLN A 548 -1.74 -28.06 -17.24
CA GLN A 548 -2.04 -29.14 -18.18
C GLN A 548 -3.49 -29.15 -18.69
N ARG A 549 -4.48 -29.17 -17.79
CA ARG A 549 -5.86 -29.44 -18.16
C ARG A 549 -6.51 -28.29 -18.93
N LEU A 550 -6.44 -27.07 -18.41
CA LEU A 550 -7.04 -25.90 -19.06
C LEU A 550 -6.35 -25.57 -20.39
N PRO A 551 -5.01 -25.59 -20.50
CA PRO A 551 -4.34 -25.47 -21.79
C PRO A 551 -4.74 -26.51 -22.80
N LYS A 552 -4.82 -27.80 -22.40
CA LYS A 552 -5.10 -28.89 -23.31
C LYS A 552 -6.55 -28.92 -23.79
N HIS A 553 -7.54 -28.65 -22.92
CA HIS A 553 -8.97 -28.81 -23.26
C HIS A 553 -9.60 -27.52 -23.79
N TYR A 554 -9.17 -26.35 -23.32
CA TYR A 554 -9.77 -25.06 -23.67
C TYR A 554 -8.83 -24.16 -24.45
N GLY A 555 -7.56 -24.54 -24.62
CA GLY A 555 -6.55 -23.73 -25.34
C GLY A 555 -6.09 -22.46 -24.60
N PHE A 556 -6.38 -22.33 -23.32
CA PHE A 556 -5.91 -21.17 -22.54
C PHE A 556 -4.41 -21.24 -22.32
N THR A 557 -3.72 -20.14 -22.58
CA THR A 557 -2.33 -19.97 -22.15
C THR A 557 -2.27 -19.75 -20.64
N PRO A 558 -1.16 -20.07 -19.94
CA PRO A 558 -0.99 -19.78 -18.53
C PRO A 558 -1.23 -18.30 -18.18
N ALA A 559 -0.94 -17.39 -19.10
CA ALA A 559 -1.17 -15.94 -18.92
C ALA A 559 -2.66 -15.57 -18.85
N GLN A 560 -3.53 -16.34 -19.51
CA GLN A 560 -4.98 -16.13 -19.52
C GLN A 560 -5.69 -16.74 -18.30
N ILE A 561 -4.97 -17.53 -17.50
CA ILE A 561 -5.52 -18.20 -16.31
C ILE A 561 -5.09 -17.44 -15.07
N GLN A 562 -6.03 -17.04 -14.23
CA GLN A 562 -5.76 -16.45 -12.93
C GLN A 562 -6.27 -17.34 -11.81
N VAL A 563 -5.38 -17.65 -10.86
CA VAL A 563 -5.79 -18.34 -9.64
C VAL A 563 -6.16 -17.31 -8.57
N LEU A 564 -7.30 -17.52 -7.92
CA LEU A 564 -7.81 -16.67 -6.86
C LEU A 564 -7.92 -17.45 -5.54
N SER A 565 -7.62 -16.79 -4.42
CA SER A 565 -7.86 -17.31 -3.08
C SER A 565 -8.36 -16.21 -2.15
N PRO A 566 -9.22 -16.50 -1.16
CA PRO A 566 -9.62 -15.51 -0.14
C PRO A 566 -8.47 -15.07 0.76
N ALA A 567 -7.47 -15.93 0.99
CA ALA A 567 -6.42 -15.73 2.00
C ALA A 567 -5.01 -15.68 1.39
N LYS A 568 -4.05 -15.12 2.15
CA LYS A 568 -2.63 -15.06 1.77
C LYS A 568 -1.82 -16.25 2.30
N ARG A 569 -1.93 -16.58 3.60
CA ARG A 569 -1.02 -17.52 4.30
C ARG A 569 -1.60 -18.89 4.61
N HIS A 570 -2.90 -19.00 4.91
CA HIS A 570 -3.51 -20.22 5.48
C HIS A 570 -4.21 -21.08 4.42
N GLY A 571 -4.27 -22.38 4.64
CA GLY A 571 -4.96 -23.32 3.75
C GLY A 571 -4.43 -23.24 2.32
N SER A 572 -5.33 -23.10 1.36
CA SER A 572 -5.00 -22.81 -0.05
C SER A 572 -4.80 -21.31 -0.30
N GLY A 573 -4.03 -20.62 0.57
CA GLY A 573 -3.68 -19.21 0.41
C GLY A 573 -2.75 -18.95 -0.77
N THR A 574 -2.58 -17.68 -1.14
CA THR A 574 -1.78 -17.31 -2.33
C THR A 574 -0.31 -17.66 -2.20
N ILE A 575 0.29 -17.62 -0.99
CA ILE A 575 1.71 -17.97 -0.80
C ILE A 575 1.99 -19.44 -1.17
N PRO A 576 1.35 -20.46 -0.57
CA PRO A 576 1.59 -21.86 -0.95
C PRO A 576 1.17 -22.15 -2.39
N LEU A 577 0.10 -21.50 -2.89
CA LEU A 577 -0.31 -21.62 -4.29
C LEU A 577 0.77 -21.07 -5.24
N ASN A 578 1.30 -19.88 -4.98
CA ASN A 578 2.33 -19.27 -5.83
C ASN A 578 3.60 -20.13 -5.90
N ARG A 579 4.05 -20.68 -4.76
CA ARG A 579 5.20 -21.59 -4.73
C ARG A 579 4.97 -22.80 -5.63
N ARG A 580 3.82 -23.47 -5.49
CA ARG A 580 3.52 -24.66 -6.28
C ARG A 580 3.26 -24.35 -7.77
N LEU A 581 2.62 -23.22 -8.06
CA LEU A 581 2.37 -22.78 -9.43
C LEU A 581 3.67 -22.36 -10.14
N GLN A 582 4.59 -21.69 -9.45
CA GLN A 582 5.91 -21.37 -10.01
C GLN A 582 6.65 -22.65 -10.41
N GLU A 583 6.70 -23.67 -9.55
CA GLU A 583 7.30 -24.96 -9.87
C GLU A 583 6.65 -25.66 -11.07
N ALA A 584 5.33 -25.51 -11.22
CA ALA A 584 4.58 -26.19 -12.30
C ALA A 584 4.65 -25.43 -13.64
N LEU A 585 4.64 -24.09 -13.61
CA LEU A 585 4.54 -23.23 -14.80
C LEU A 585 5.88 -22.63 -15.23
N ASN A 586 6.77 -22.39 -14.26
CA ASN A 586 8.09 -21.82 -14.49
C ASN A 586 9.14 -22.56 -13.66
N PRO A 587 9.43 -23.86 -13.94
CA PRO A 587 10.41 -24.63 -13.17
C PRO A 587 11.84 -24.04 -13.28
N PRO A 588 12.70 -24.31 -12.30
CA PRO A 588 14.10 -23.91 -12.36
C PRO A 588 14.79 -24.53 -13.58
N SER A 589 15.70 -23.77 -14.18
CA SER A 589 16.49 -24.22 -15.34
C SER A 589 17.85 -23.53 -15.31
N GLU A 590 18.90 -24.21 -15.79
CA GLU A 590 20.26 -23.63 -15.92
C GLU A 590 20.28 -22.36 -16.81
N SER A 591 19.30 -22.19 -17.67
CA SER A 591 19.18 -21.02 -18.56
C SER A 591 18.48 -19.83 -17.92
N LYS A 592 17.93 -19.95 -16.70
CA LYS A 592 17.17 -18.91 -16.01
C LYS A 592 17.91 -18.48 -14.75
N LEU A 593 18.07 -17.17 -14.61
CA LEU A 593 18.61 -16.60 -13.39
C LEU A 593 17.51 -16.46 -12.31
N GLU A 594 17.96 -16.55 -11.06
CA GLU A 594 17.11 -16.44 -9.88
C GLU A 594 17.68 -15.42 -8.90
N LYS A 595 16.79 -14.72 -8.21
CA LYS A 595 17.12 -13.87 -7.07
C LYS A 595 16.25 -14.25 -5.88
N ARG A 596 16.89 -14.62 -4.78
CA ARG A 596 16.21 -14.85 -3.50
C ARG A 596 16.06 -13.52 -2.77
N PHE A 597 14.85 -13.25 -2.29
CA PHE A 597 14.52 -12.14 -1.42
C PHE A 597 13.60 -12.63 -0.29
N GLY A 598 14.11 -12.67 0.93
CA GLY A 598 13.43 -13.31 2.04
C GLY A 598 13.09 -14.78 1.76
N ASP A 599 11.81 -15.13 1.91
CA ASP A 599 11.29 -16.48 1.62
C ASP A 599 10.87 -16.70 0.16
N THR A 600 10.93 -15.64 -0.67
CA THR A 600 10.53 -15.69 -2.08
C THR A 600 11.75 -15.86 -2.99
N ILE A 601 11.62 -16.71 -3.99
CA ILE A 601 12.59 -16.82 -5.09
C ILE A 601 11.92 -16.23 -6.32
N PHE A 602 12.49 -15.16 -6.86
CA PHE A 602 12.11 -14.58 -8.14
C PHE A 602 12.98 -15.19 -9.24
N ARG A 603 12.36 -15.57 -10.35
CA ARG A 603 12.99 -16.26 -11.48
C ARG A 603 12.61 -15.58 -12.78
N GLU A 604 13.51 -15.56 -13.76
CA GLU A 604 13.19 -15.11 -15.12
C GLU A 604 11.98 -15.87 -15.68
N GLY A 605 11.01 -15.14 -16.23
CA GLY A 605 9.73 -15.65 -16.67
C GLY A 605 8.65 -15.73 -15.58
N ASP A 606 8.94 -15.30 -14.34
CA ASP A 606 7.92 -15.25 -13.30
C ASP A 606 6.91 -14.13 -13.54
N ARG A 607 5.67 -14.46 -13.22
CA ARG A 607 4.59 -13.49 -13.15
C ARG A 607 4.59 -12.83 -11.77
N VAL A 608 4.72 -11.51 -11.75
CA VAL A 608 4.80 -10.70 -10.53
C VAL A 608 3.73 -9.61 -10.51
N MET A 609 3.42 -9.10 -9.33
CA MET A 609 2.50 -8.00 -9.12
C MET A 609 3.16 -6.94 -8.24
N GLN A 610 3.06 -5.69 -8.63
CA GLN A 610 3.37 -4.54 -7.79
C GLN A 610 2.37 -4.47 -6.63
N VAL A 611 2.85 -4.34 -5.39
CA VAL A 611 1.99 -4.36 -4.20
C VAL A 611 1.88 -3.01 -3.48
N ARG A 612 2.60 -2.01 -3.98
CA ARG A 612 2.56 -0.61 -3.53
C ARG A 612 2.54 0.32 -4.74
N ASN A 613 2.06 1.54 -4.57
CA ASN A 613 2.24 2.55 -5.60
C ASN A 613 3.67 3.06 -5.52
N ASN A 614 4.39 3.01 -6.63
CA ASN A 614 5.71 3.62 -6.76
C ASN A 614 5.70 4.53 -7.98
N TYR A 615 5.74 5.85 -7.76
CA TYR A 615 5.64 6.87 -8.80
C TYR A 615 6.99 7.20 -9.43
N ASP A 616 8.09 6.77 -8.80
CA ASP A 616 9.47 7.09 -9.21
C ASP A 616 10.04 6.07 -10.19
N ILE A 617 9.43 4.89 -10.30
CA ILE A 617 9.88 3.87 -11.26
C ILE A 617 9.67 4.39 -12.67
N VAL A 618 10.79 4.58 -13.38
CA VAL A 618 10.78 4.96 -14.79
C VAL A 618 10.50 3.72 -15.65
N TRP A 619 9.61 3.88 -16.61
CA TRP A 619 9.33 2.84 -17.59
C TRP A 619 9.44 3.41 -19.02
N GLU A 620 9.78 2.53 -19.95
CA GLU A 620 9.85 2.78 -21.38
C GLU A 620 8.83 1.90 -22.10
N LYS A 621 8.18 2.44 -23.12
CA LYS A 621 7.22 1.67 -23.91
C LYS A 621 7.93 0.86 -24.97
N GLN A 622 7.61 -0.42 -25.08
CA GLN A 622 8.25 -1.32 -26.03
C GLN A 622 7.88 -0.94 -27.47
N GLY A 623 8.87 -0.48 -28.25
CA GLY A 623 8.69 -0.14 -29.66
C GLY A 623 8.24 1.29 -29.93
N ASP A 624 8.26 2.16 -28.93
CA ASP A 624 7.97 3.58 -29.00
C ASP A 624 9.01 4.33 -28.15
N ASP A 625 9.28 5.59 -28.47
CA ASP A 625 10.18 6.45 -27.67
C ASP A 625 9.45 7.07 -26.45
N GLU A 626 8.23 6.60 -26.15
CA GLU A 626 7.45 7.07 -25.01
C GLU A 626 8.04 6.56 -23.69
N GLN A 627 8.40 7.48 -22.81
CA GLN A 627 8.84 7.21 -21.44
C GLN A 627 7.84 7.81 -20.45
N GLY A 628 7.73 7.19 -19.32
CA GLY A 628 6.90 7.71 -18.23
C GLY A 628 7.37 7.20 -16.88
N THR A 629 6.66 7.60 -15.84
CA THR A 629 6.95 7.21 -14.47
C THR A 629 5.72 6.56 -13.81
N GLY A 630 5.98 5.71 -12.84
CA GLY A 630 4.99 5.09 -11.95
C GLY A 630 4.54 3.70 -12.38
N VAL A 631 4.67 2.77 -11.44
CA VAL A 631 4.05 1.43 -11.45
C VAL A 631 3.17 1.33 -10.21
N PHE A 632 1.94 0.84 -10.37
CA PHE A 632 0.92 0.99 -9.34
C PHE A 632 0.51 -0.35 -8.73
N ASN A 633 0.00 -0.28 -7.51
CA ASN A 633 -0.53 -1.45 -6.81
C ASN A 633 -1.58 -2.18 -7.66
N GLY A 634 -1.34 -3.47 -7.89
CA GLY A 634 -2.17 -4.32 -8.73
C GLY A 634 -1.66 -4.47 -10.17
N ASP A 635 -0.67 -3.68 -10.62
CA ASP A 635 -0.04 -3.88 -11.93
C ASP A 635 0.67 -5.24 -11.92
N VAL A 636 0.39 -6.06 -12.95
CA VAL A 636 1.00 -7.39 -13.12
C VAL A 636 1.96 -7.36 -14.27
N GLY A 637 3.15 -7.87 -14.03
CA GLY A 637 4.22 -7.95 -15.01
C GLY A 637 4.88 -9.33 -15.06
N GLU A 638 5.82 -9.47 -15.98
CA GLU A 638 6.66 -10.64 -16.16
C GLU A 638 8.13 -10.26 -16.01
N ILE A 639 8.89 -11.00 -15.21
CA ILE A 639 10.34 -10.80 -15.09
C ILE A 639 11.00 -11.26 -16.39
N ILE A 640 11.51 -10.33 -17.17
CA ILE A 640 12.15 -10.61 -18.46
C ILE A 640 13.59 -11.05 -18.26
N ARG A 641 14.32 -10.36 -17.36
CA ARG A 641 15.74 -10.62 -17.12
C ARG A 641 16.18 -10.19 -15.73
N ILE A 642 17.13 -10.91 -15.18
CA ILE A 642 17.78 -10.60 -13.90
C ILE A 642 19.27 -10.34 -14.16
N PHE A 643 19.79 -9.26 -13.61
CA PHE A 643 21.20 -8.87 -13.71
C PHE A 643 21.86 -8.85 -12.33
N PRO A 644 22.41 -9.98 -11.87
CA PRO A 644 22.95 -10.09 -10.50
C PRO A 644 24.13 -9.13 -10.23
N GLN A 645 24.95 -8.83 -11.25
CA GLN A 645 26.09 -7.92 -11.11
C GLN A 645 25.71 -6.44 -11.03
N GLN A 646 24.54 -6.09 -11.56
CA GLN A 646 23.98 -4.73 -11.55
C GLN A 646 22.92 -4.56 -10.46
N GLU A 647 22.69 -5.62 -9.68
CA GLU A 647 21.68 -5.69 -8.62
C GLU A 647 20.28 -5.22 -9.06
N CYS A 648 19.89 -5.58 -10.28
CA CYS A 648 18.60 -5.20 -10.82
C CYS A 648 17.92 -6.31 -11.62
N MET A 649 16.62 -6.12 -11.87
CA MET A 649 15.84 -6.95 -12.79
C MET A 649 14.96 -6.08 -13.68
N VAL A 650 14.64 -6.58 -14.86
CA VAL A 650 13.77 -5.95 -15.84
C VAL A 650 12.43 -6.65 -15.85
N ILE A 651 11.37 -5.89 -15.67
CA ILE A 651 9.99 -6.37 -15.62
C ILE A 651 9.17 -5.69 -16.72
N ARG A 652 8.40 -6.48 -17.44
CA ARG A 652 7.46 -6.00 -18.45
C ARG A 652 6.05 -5.97 -17.89
N PHE A 653 5.46 -4.81 -17.84
CA PHE A 653 4.05 -4.56 -17.48
C PHE A 653 3.28 -4.21 -18.74
N ASP A 654 2.55 -5.15 -19.31
CA ASP A 654 1.90 -5.01 -20.63
C ASP A 654 2.91 -4.61 -21.73
N ASP A 655 2.86 -3.36 -22.23
CA ASP A 655 3.74 -2.77 -23.22
C ASP A 655 4.87 -1.89 -22.62
N ARG A 656 4.91 -1.75 -21.28
CA ARG A 656 5.90 -0.95 -20.54
C ARG A 656 6.98 -1.83 -19.95
N ILE A 657 8.21 -1.40 -20.04
CA ILE A 657 9.38 -2.07 -19.47
C ILE A 657 9.95 -1.20 -18.37
N ALA A 658 10.10 -1.74 -17.18
CA ALA A 658 10.65 -1.05 -16.02
C ALA A 658 11.83 -1.83 -15.43
N THR A 659 12.83 -1.10 -14.93
CA THR A 659 13.96 -1.69 -14.20
C THR A 659 13.77 -1.54 -12.70
N TYR A 660 13.89 -2.64 -11.98
CA TYR A 660 13.80 -2.72 -10.53
C TYR A 660 15.15 -3.03 -9.94
N THR A 661 15.63 -2.23 -9.03
CA THR A 661 16.78 -2.56 -8.19
C THR A 661 16.37 -3.58 -7.11
N PHE A 662 17.33 -4.32 -6.54
CA PHE A 662 17.00 -5.41 -5.61
C PHE A 662 16.43 -4.92 -4.28
N ASP A 663 16.64 -3.69 -3.89
CA ASP A 663 16.00 -3.01 -2.77
C ASP A 663 14.49 -2.79 -2.95
N MET A 664 14.01 -2.67 -4.22
CA MET A 664 12.60 -2.54 -4.54
C MET A 664 11.81 -3.87 -4.54
N LEU A 665 12.47 -5.02 -4.29
CA LEU A 665 11.81 -6.33 -4.34
C LEU A 665 10.77 -6.56 -3.22
N ASN A 666 10.80 -5.76 -2.17
CA ASN A 666 9.76 -5.71 -1.14
C ASN A 666 8.42 -5.19 -1.67
N GLU A 667 8.42 -4.53 -2.84
CA GLU A 667 7.23 -4.03 -3.52
C GLU A 667 6.62 -5.05 -4.50
N LEU A 668 7.24 -6.22 -4.67
CA LEU A 668 6.82 -7.26 -5.60
C LEU A 668 6.35 -8.53 -4.90
N GLU A 669 5.32 -9.15 -5.45
CA GLU A 669 4.88 -10.50 -5.08
C GLU A 669 4.69 -11.36 -6.32
N LEU A 670 4.89 -12.69 -6.19
CA LEU A 670 4.49 -13.62 -7.26
C LEU A 670 2.98 -13.54 -7.49
N ALA A 671 2.55 -13.55 -8.75
CA ALA A 671 1.19 -13.28 -9.16
C ALA A 671 0.51 -14.39 -9.96
N TYR A 672 0.98 -15.63 -9.88
CA TYR A 672 0.27 -16.78 -10.41
C TYR A 672 -1.07 -16.97 -9.68
N ALA A 673 -1.07 -16.77 -8.37
CA ALA A 673 -2.25 -16.70 -7.54
C ALA A 673 -2.30 -15.34 -6.80
N VAL A 674 -3.46 -14.70 -6.81
CA VAL A 674 -3.69 -13.43 -6.11
C VAL A 674 -4.90 -13.53 -5.18
N THR A 675 -5.00 -12.64 -4.18
CA THR A 675 -6.20 -12.62 -3.34
C THR A 675 -7.39 -12.05 -4.11
N VAL A 676 -8.61 -12.45 -3.73
CA VAL A 676 -9.83 -11.91 -4.33
C VAL A 676 -9.88 -10.38 -4.20
N HIS A 677 -9.38 -9.81 -3.10
CA HIS A 677 -9.28 -8.35 -2.94
C HIS A 677 -8.38 -7.70 -4.00
N LYS A 678 -7.22 -8.31 -4.29
CA LYS A 678 -6.28 -7.79 -5.31
C LYS A 678 -6.76 -8.03 -6.75
N SER A 679 -7.78 -8.85 -6.96
CA SER A 679 -8.39 -9.05 -8.27
C SER A 679 -9.52 -8.07 -8.59
N GLN A 680 -9.92 -7.20 -7.65
CA GLN A 680 -10.94 -6.19 -7.90
C GLN A 680 -10.51 -5.26 -9.04
N GLY A 681 -11.48 -4.78 -9.84
CA GLY A 681 -11.23 -4.00 -11.05
C GLY A 681 -10.58 -4.76 -12.21
N SER A 682 -10.28 -6.07 -12.05
CA SER A 682 -9.72 -6.94 -13.09
C SER A 682 -10.71 -8.01 -13.52
N GLU A 683 -10.63 -8.43 -14.77
CA GLU A 683 -11.34 -9.60 -15.30
C GLU A 683 -10.36 -10.50 -16.06
N PHE A 684 -10.58 -11.79 -16.01
CA PHE A 684 -9.69 -12.79 -16.59
C PHE A 684 -10.47 -13.78 -17.49
N ASP A 685 -9.85 -14.27 -18.56
CA ASP A 685 -10.48 -15.23 -19.43
C ASP A 685 -10.87 -16.51 -18.68
N ALA A 686 -9.95 -17.04 -17.88
CA ALA A 686 -10.22 -18.19 -17.03
C ALA A 686 -9.81 -17.92 -15.58
N VAL A 687 -10.67 -18.28 -14.64
CA VAL A 687 -10.42 -18.17 -13.20
C VAL A 687 -10.46 -19.54 -12.55
N VAL A 688 -9.47 -19.83 -11.71
CA VAL A 688 -9.46 -21.00 -10.81
C VAL A 688 -9.54 -20.49 -9.37
N LEU A 689 -10.66 -20.74 -8.69
CA LEU A 689 -10.89 -20.30 -7.32
C LEU A 689 -10.58 -21.43 -6.34
N ALA A 690 -9.59 -21.23 -5.47
CA ALA A 690 -9.13 -22.21 -4.48
C ALA A 690 -9.79 -21.99 -3.11
N LEU A 691 -10.60 -22.97 -2.65
CA LEU A 691 -11.41 -22.90 -1.42
C LEU A 691 -11.23 -24.16 -0.57
N SER A 692 -10.05 -24.33 0.04
CA SER A 692 -9.79 -25.46 0.94
C SER A 692 -10.34 -25.26 2.34
N ASP A 693 -10.41 -26.34 3.11
CA ASP A 693 -10.55 -26.25 4.57
C ASP A 693 -9.33 -25.53 5.18
N GLY A 694 -9.47 -24.98 6.38
CA GLY A 694 -8.39 -24.24 7.05
C GLY A 694 -8.21 -22.78 6.60
N LEU A 695 -9.05 -22.29 5.67
CA LEU A 695 -9.10 -20.84 5.37
C LEU A 695 -9.73 -20.06 6.53
N PRO A 696 -9.26 -18.82 6.82
CA PRO A 696 -9.82 -18.01 7.91
C PRO A 696 -11.30 -17.70 7.71
N ARG A 697 -12.13 -18.08 8.68
CA ARG A 697 -13.60 -17.90 8.59
C ARG A 697 -14.04 -16.46 8.34
N LYS A 698 -13.27 -15.49 8.83
CA LYS A 698 -13.53 -14.05 8.60
C LYS A 698 -13.50 -13.67 7.10
N LEU A 699 -12.73 -14.42 6.30
CA LEU A 699 -12.61 -14.20 4.85
C LEU A 699 -13.59 -15.04 4.03
N LEU A 700 -14.37 -15.91 4.66
CA LEU A 700 -15.34 -16.76 3.96
C LEU A 700 -16.73 -16.11 3.96
N THR A 701 -16.88 -15.03 3.20
CA THR A 701 -18.13 -14.29 3.06
C THR A 701 -18.73 -14.43 1.66
N ARG A 702 -20.05 -14.21 1.56
CA ARG A 702 -20.77 -14.21 0.30
C ARG A 702 -20.20 -13.22 -0.72
N ASN A 703 -19.84 -12.02 -0.27
CA ASN A 703 -19.28 -10.98 -1.15
C ASN A 703 -17.93 -11.38 -1.74
N ILE A 704 -17.08 -12.08 -0.97
CA ILE A 704 -15.81 -12.61 -1.50
C ILE A 704 -16.07 -13.65 -2.58
N LEU A 705 -17.01 -14.59 -2.37
CA LEU A 705 -17.37 -15.59 -3.36
C LEU A 705 -17.96 -14.92 -4.61
N TYR A 706 -18.92 -14.01 -4.43
CA TYR A 706 -19.54 -13.26 -5.52
C TYR A 706 -18.49 -12.46 -6.33
N THR A 707 -17.62 -11.71 -5.66
CA THR A 707 -16.55 -10.97 -6.34
C THR A 707 -15.62 -11.88 -7.10
N ALA A 708 -15.24 -13.04 -6.54
CA ALA A 708 -14.37 -14.00 -7.23
C ALA A 708 -15.04 -14.58 -8.48
N ILE A 709 -16.33 -14.93 -8.43
CA ILE A 709 -17.09 -15.44 -9.57
C ILE A 709 -17.15 -14.39 -10.68
N THR A 710 -17.41 -13.14 -10.33
CA THR A 710 -17.53 -12.04 -11.31
C THR A 710 -16.22 -11.63 -11.96
N ARG A 711 -15.07 -12.22 -11.56
CA ARG A 711 -13.77 -11.99 -12.22
C ARG A 711 -13.58 -12.83 -13.47
N ALA A 712 -14.37 -13.88 -13.68
CA ALA A 712 -14.23 -14.78 -14.82
C ALA A 712 -15.08 -14.30 -16.01
N LYS A 713 -14.47 -14.32 -17.23
CA LYS A 713 -15.15 -13.98 -18.49
C LYS A 713 -15.67 -15.21 -19.21
N ARG A 714 -14.85 -16.26 -19.34
CA ARG A 714 -15.11 -17.40 -20.22
C ARG A 714 -15.14 -18.73 -19.50
N LEU A 715 -14.42 -18.86 -18.39
CA LEU A 715 -14.35 -20.08 -17.62
C LEU A 715 -14.11 -19.82 -16.15
N LEU A 716 -14.86 -20.47 -15.29
CA LEU A 716 -14.62 -20.53 -13.86
C LEU A 716 -14.57 -21.96 -13.35
N VAL A 717 -13.51 -22.30 -12.62
CA VAL A 717 -13.37 -23.58 -11.92
C VAL A 717 -13.18 -23.31 -10.42
N ILE A 718 -14.13 -23.71 -9.60
CA ILE A 718 -13.98 -23.72 -8.15
C ILE A 718 -13.35 -25.05 -7.75
N VAL A 719 -12.19 -25.01 -7.11
CA VAL A 719 -11.52 -26.18 -6.52
C VAL A 719 -11.60 -26.05 -5.01
N GLY A 720 -12.47 -26.82 -4.38
CA GLY A 720 -12.65 -26.63 -2.94
C GLY A 720 -13.64 -27.55 -2.27
N SER A 721 -13.82 -27.31 -0.96
CA SER A 721 -14.79 -27.98 -0.11
C SER A 721 -16.20 -27.44 -0.40
N GLN A 722 -17.16 -28.33 -0.58
CA GLN A 722 -18.56 -27.96 -0.77
C GLN A 722 -19.11 -27.26 0.50
N ASP A 723 -18.62 -27.63 1.67
CA ASP A 723 -19.03 -27.04 2.95
C ASP A 723 -18.52 -25.59 3.07
N VAL A 724 -17.30 -25.33 2.58
CA VAL A 724 -16.75 -23.95 2.51
C VAL A 724 -17.59 -23.09 1.58
N VAL A 725 -17.95 -23.57 0.40
CA VAL A 725 -18.82 -22.86 -0.55
C VAL A 725 -20.19 -22.58 0.09
N ALA A 726 -20.81 -23.60 0.70
CA ALA A 726 -22.11 -23.45 1.39
C ALA A 726 -22.01 -22.44 2.55
N TYR A 727 -20.93 -22.50 3.33
CA TYR A 727 -20.69 -21.54 4.39
C TYR A 727 -20.60 -20.11 3.85
N MET A 728 -19.85 -19.88 2.76
CA MET A 728 -19.73 -18.56 2.13
C MET A 728 -21.07 -18.03 1.62
N VAL A 729 -21.85 -18.87 0.94
CA VAL A 729 -23.19 -18.51 0.42
C VAL A 729 -24.13 -18.07 1.56
N ASN A 730 -24.10 -18.79 2.70
CA ASN A 730 -24.93 -18.48 3.86
C ASN A 730 -24.38 -17.33 4.69
N ASN A 731 -23.08 -17.06 4.62
CA ASN A 731 -22.43 -16.00 5.39
C ASN A 731 -22.60 -14.64 4.71
N ASN A 732 -23.76 -14.01 4.91
CA ASN A 732 -24.04 -12.65 4.48
C ASN A 732 -23.62 -11.62 5.53
N GLN A 733 -22.65 -11.94 6.40
CA GLN A 733 -22.04 -10.97 7.29
C GLN A 733 -21.24 -9.99 6.43
N LYS A 734 -21.97 -9.03 5.87
CA LYS A 734 -21.34 -7.81 5.37
C LYS A 734 -20.70 -7.18 6.60
N GLY A 735 -19.39 -7.22 6.71
CA GLY A 735 -18.69 -6.67 7.87
C GLY A 735 -19.32 -5.32 8.24
N ARG A 736 -19.87 -5.24 9.45
CA ARG A 736 -20.54 -4.00 9.90
C ARG A 736 -19.44 -2.96 10.06
N ARG A 737 -19.29 -2.12 9.05
CA ARG A 737 -18.43 -0.94 9.14
C ARG A 737 -19.21 0.13 9.90
N TYR A 738 -18.52 0.76 10.82
CA TYR A 738 -19.01 1.98 11.43
C TYR A 738 -18.73 3.12 10.47
N SER A 739 -19.79 3.66 9.86
CA SER A 739 -19.79 4.83 8.99
C SER A 739 -21.07 5.62 9.27
N ALA A 740 -20.97 6.93 9.28
CA ALA A 740 -22.11 7.79 9.50
C ALA A 740 -22.53 8.58 8.24
N LEU A 741 -21.87 8.40 7.09
CA LEU A 741 -22.18 9.10 5.85
C LEU A 741 -23.67 8.99 5.50
N LYS A 742 -24.24 7.78 5.59
CA LYS A 742 -25.69 7.56 5.38
C LYS A 742 -26.55 8.39 6.33
N ALA A 743 -26.19 8.45 7.62
CA ALA A 743 -26.95 9.20 8.61
C ALA A 743 -26.86 10.71 8.36
N ARG A 744 -25.67 11.21 8.03
CA ARG A 744 -25.42 12.62 7.70
C ARG A 744 -26.22 13.05 6.47
N LEU A 745 -26.23 12.26 5.39
CA LEU A 745 -27.03 12.54 4.19
C LEU A 745 -28.53 12.63 4.48
N ARG A 746 -29.03 11.86 5.44
CA ARG A 746 -30.45 11.92 5.85
C ARG A 746 -30.77 13.12 6.74
N LEU A 747 -29.83 13.53 7.61
CA LEU A 747 -30.00 14.68 8.48
C LEU A 747 -29.98 16.00 7.72
N ALA A 748 -29.23 16.09 6.63
CA ALA A 748 -29.23 17.28 5.76
C ALA A 748 -30.61 17.61 5.13
N GLU A 749 -31.61 16.70 5.18
CA GLU A 749 -32.96 16.89 4.73
C GLU A 749 -33.83 17.71 5.72
N THR A 750 -33.43 17.73 7.00
CA THR A 750 -34.24 18.28 8.09
C THR A 750 -33.87 19.73 8.46
N GLN A 751 -32.81 20.26 7.88
CA GLN A 751 -32.39 21.67 8.01
C GLN A 751 -32.65 22.47 6.74
#